data_7b12822fd7275380c239fc0bd54f79cc
#
_entry.id   7b12822fd7275380c239fc0bd54f79cc
#
_cell.length_a   1.000
_cell.length_b   1.000
_cell.length_c   1.000
_cell.angle_alpha   90.00
_cell.angle_beta   90.00
_cell.angle_gamma   90.00
#
_symmetry.space_group_name_H-M   'P 1'
#
loop_
_entity.id
_entity.type
_entity.pdbx_description
1 polymer ?
#
loop_
_entity_poly.entity_id
_entity_poly.type
_entity_poly.pdbx_seq_one_letter_code
_entity_poly.pdbx_strand_id
1 'polypeptide(L)'
;MTSATEDRALSSGSGQPIFYAAVAFSSGIVLGTYTWRPLSWWVAATLILFASAVLLWRRRIAASAILSLATILFLGTLHAQLNLASPATLPDIAPFADETEHTVIAHVLRSGLIKSSAAASYSGDASLHEHRQTLDLETEQIIVDGMPHDIQAGVRATLHTKPAVANANENDVQTDDDPELPAKSAYFYGDRIQFSAKLRVPHNYGNPGSMDYRGYLLSNGIVAQTSIRADKIKKLPGFYGTKLAYMRAHMRRSLVAHMLSFATPKHGNRITKLFSMDQEEAGVLAAMIIGEQSLIGRATKTDFQRTGAFHLLVVSGMNVAILAFVIFWLAKVLRAGEVSATLATIVLSLLYAYMTDLGTPVIRAALMLSLFLGAKLIFRDRFSLNSIGTAALLMLLSDPQNLYQASFQLTFLSVVVLSGIVQPLLERTSMPYRRAISGLEFVGYDATLPPKLAQFRLDLRMIAARFAKFWDSKLLFTFLPKHRATPFSRWVLVKMVALSLAAYDLIVLTSLIQISLALPMSFYFHRMALLGLPTNMIIVPLTGVLMPVGMAATLISYLSPILARLPIMITALTLHGITGTVQHFGGMRFAEIRTAMPSLVLAFIASSAFVFAMFAIRRHRLLAASSLVGLCAAAILLTLPPKPDFHPGVAEVTAIDVGQGDSILVVSPEGRTLLIDGGGPAGPMRSELFEVGEDVVSPYLWSRGITRLDAIALTHAHSDHLSGLRSVMSNFHPHELWVGSNPPTGAYLALLRQAADQHVGTLKLAAGDGIDFGGLRFQVLAPAIGWQPLLRARNDDSLVLQMKFGETSALLTGDIEKRVERSLAESIAHADLLKVAHHGSATSTTPELLAAVHPRYAVISVGYRSIFGHPKLQTLSRLTAAHVQTFRTDIDGAVTFYLDGKTVTPAPAH
;
A
#
# COMPACT_ATOMS: atom_id res chain seq x y z
N MET A 1 -55.30 5.36 5.33
CA MET A 1 -54.15 6.25 5.09
C MET A 1 -52.81 5.50 5.12
N THR A 2 -52.77 4.19 5.02
CA THR A 2 -51.59 3.34 5.16
C THR A 2 -51.02 2.80 3.82
N SER A 3 -51.77 2.89 2.69
CA SER A 3 -51.32 2.43 1.39
C SER A 3 -50.50 3.50 0.59
N ALA A 4 -50.78 4.77 0.83
CA ALA A 4 -50.13 5.85 0.08
C ALA A 4 -48.68 6.15 0.55
N THR A 5 -48.28 5.66 1.74
CA THR A 5 -46.92 5.80 2.27
C THR A 5 -46.02 4.63 1.84
N GLU A 6 -46.57 3.44 1.57
CA GLU A 6 -45.82 2.31 1.06
C GLU A 6 -45.49 2.46 -0.45
N ASP A 7 -46.38 3.06 -1.25
CA ASP A 7 -46.13 3.33 -2.66
C ASP A 7 -45.08 4.44 -2.89
N ARG A 8 -44.93 5.41 -1.98
CA ARG A 8 -43.81 6.36 -2.00
C ARG A 8 -42.47 5.75 -1.66
N ALA A 9 -42.42 4.68 -0.90
CA ALA A 9 -41.19 3.95 -0.59
C ALA A 9 -40.70 3.11 -1.78
N LEU A 10 -41.60 2.66 -2.66
CA LEU A 10 -41.29 1.88 -3.86
C LEU A 10 -40.83 2.75 -5.05
N SER A 11 -41.13 4.05 -5.05
CA SER A 11 -40.67 4.99 -6.09
C SER A 11 -39.27 5.56 -5.86
N SER A 12 -38.58 5.19 -4.79
CA SER A 12 -37.25 5.75 -4.42
C SER A 12 -36.08 5.24 -5.26
N GLY A 13 -36.32 4.36 -6.24
CA GLY A 13 -35.27 3.94 -7.18
C GLY A 13 -34.88 5.00 -8.24
N SER A 14 -35.73 6.03 -8.45
CA SER A 14 -35.52 7.08 -9.45
C SER A 14 -34.77 8.32 -8.94
N GLY A 15 -34.33 8.35 -7.67
CA GLY A 15 -33.81 9.58 -7.02
C GLY A 15 -32.28 9.76 -7.07
N GLN A 16 -31.52 8.99 -7.85
CA GLN A 16 -30.05 9.04 -7.82
C GLN A 16 -29.39 9.23 -9.21
N PRO A 17 -29.85 10.21 -10.00
CA PRO A 17 -29.40 10.35 -11.39
C PRO A 17 -27.91 10.66 -11.51
N ILE A 18 -27.33 11.43 -10.57
CA ILE A 18 -25.91 11.83 -10.62
C ILE A 18 -25.00 10.63 -10.32
N PHE A 19 -25.42 9.71 -9.42
CA PHE A 19 -24.68 8.47 -9.19
C PHE A 19 -24.62 7.60 -10.44
N TYR A 20 -25.74 7.42 -11.15
CA TYR A 20 -25.74 6.66 -12.41
C TYR A 20 -24.92 7.36 -13.49
N ALA A 21 -24.95 8.71 -13.55
CA ALA A 21 -24.11 9.49 -14.44
C ALA A 21 -22.61 9.28 -14.15
N ALA A 22 -22.23 9.24 -12.88
CA ALA A 22 -20.84 8.96 -12.48
C ALA A 22 -20.40 7.54 -12.88
N VAL A 23 -21.27 6.55 -12.70
CA VAL A 23 -20.97 5.15 -13.12
C VAL A 23 -20.85 5.09 -14.66
N ALA A 24 -21.75 5.72 -15.41
CA ALA A 24 -21.69 5.76 -16.86
C ALA A 24 -20.41 6.44 -17.36
N PHE A 25 -20.04 7.58 -16.77
CA PHE A 25 -18.81 8.32 -17.10
C PHE A 25 -17.56 7.50 -16.82
N SER A 26 -17.50 6.83 -15.65
CA SER A 26 -16.39 5.92 -15.28
C SER A 26 -16.28 4.76 -16.27
N SER A 27 -17.41 4.14 -16.65
CA SER A 27 -17.43 3.09 -17.68
C SER A 27 -16.94 3.59 -19.03
N GLY A 28 -17.25 4.83 -19.37
CA GLY A 28 -16.75 5.51 -20.57
C GLY A 28 -15.24 5.70 -20.54
N ILE A 29 -14.67 6.11 -19.39
CA ILE A 29 -13.21 6.22 -19.23
C ILE A 29 -12.54 4.87 -19.48
N VAL A 30 -13.06 3.78 -18.89
CA VAL A 30 -12.54 2.44 -19.13
C VAL A 30 -12.60 2.08 -20.62
N LEU A 31 -13.74 2.31 -21.28
CA LEU A 31 -13.89 2.04 -22.70
C LEU A 31 -12.87 2.83 -23.53
N GLY A 32 -12.67 4.13 -23.24
CA GLY A 32 -11.74 5.00 -23.96
C GLY A 32 -10.28 4.64 -23.77
N THR A 33 -9.92 4.04 -22.62
CA THR A 33 -8.56 3.59 -22.34
C THR A 33 -8.19 2.33 -23.12
N TYR A 34 -9.12 1.38 -23.25
CA TYR A 34 -8.84 0.09 -23.90
C TYR A 34 -9.24 0.01 -25.38
N THR A 35 -10.03 1.00 -25.90
CA THR A 35 -10.48 1.00 -27.29
C THR A 35 -10.08 2.29 -27.98
N TRP A 36 -9.02 2.23 -28.79
CA TRP A 36 -8.65 3.38 -29.60
C TRP A 36 -9.57 3.52 -30.82
N ARG A 37 -10.13 4.71 -31.03
CA ARG A 37 -10.84 5.12 -32.23
C ARG A 37 -10.56 6.60 -32.50
N PRO A 38 -10.67 7.07 -33.74
CA PRO A 38 -10.54 8.51 -34.05
C PRO A 38 -11.50 9.35 -33.20
N LEU A 39 -11.02 10.48 -32.68
CA LEU A 39 -11.82 11.39 -31.83
C LEU A 39 -13.15 11.81 -32.50
N SER A 40 -13.15 11.99 -33.83
CA SER A 40 -14.35 12.32 -34.62
C SER A 40 -15.47 11.29 -34.44
N TRP A 41 -15.16 10.00 -34.28
CA TRP A 41 -16.17 8.96 -34.07
C TRP A 41 -16.85 9.11 -32.69
N TRP A 42 -16.05 9.37 -31.64
CA TRP A 42 -16.58 9.59 -30.30
C TRP A 42 -17.42 10.85 -30.20
N VAL A 43 -16.99 11.93 -30.86
CA VAL A 43 -17.76 13.18 -30.94
C VAL A 43 -19.08 12.96 -31.68
N ALA A 44 -19.06 12.31 -32.86
CA ALA A 44 -20.27 12.01 -33.63
C ALA A 44 -21.24 11.14 -32.83
N ALA A 45 -20.75 10.06 -32.20
CA ALA A 45 -21.58 9.18 -31.39
C ALA A 45 -22.21 9.93 -30.20
N THR A 46 -21.43 10.74 -29.49
CA THR A 46 -21.93 11.56 -28.39
C THR A 46 -23.03 12.51 -28.82
N LEU A 47 -22.85 13.23 -29.97
CA LEU A 47 -23.81 14.16 -30.49
C LEU A 47 -25.11 13.48 -30.96
N ILE A 48 -25.00 12.31 -31.63
CA ILE A 48 -26.16 11.52 -32.08
C ILE A 48 -26.96 11.05 -30.86
N LEU A 49 -26.32 10.49 -29.85
CA LEU A 49 -26.97 10.00 -28.62
C LEU A 49 -27.64 11.15 -27.86
N PHE A 50 -26.96 12.30 -27.74
CA PHE A 50 -27.49 13.49 -27.10
C PHE A 50 -28.75 14.02 -27.85
N ALA A 51 -28.66 14.17 -29.16
CA ALA A 51 -29.81 14.59 -29.98
C ALA A 51 -30.99 13.62 -29.85
N SER A 52 -30.71 12.33 -29.86
CA SER A 52 -31.73 11.26 -29.67
C SER A 52 -32.37 11.33 -28.30
N ALA A 53 -31.57 11.56 -27.25
CA ALA A 53 -32.07 11.73 -25.89
C ALA A 53 -33.00 12.96 -25.77
N VAL A 54 -32.64 14.07 -26.36
CA VAL A 54 -33.44 15.32 -26.39
C VAL A 54 -34.75 15.13 -27.19
N LEU A 55 -34.70 14.50 -28.35
CA LEU A 55 -35.87 14.19 -29.16
C LEU A 55 -36.90 13.32 -28.43
N LEU A 56 -36.43 12.35 -27.63
CA LEU A 56 -37.28 11.42 -26.90
C LEU A 56 -37.71 11.91 -25.52
N TRP A 57 -37.16 13.01 -25.02
CA TRP A 57 -37.39 13.52 -23.66
C TRP A 57 -38.88 13.63 -23.30
N ARG A 58 -39.70 14.19 -24.23
CA ARG A 58 -41.13 14.40 -23.95
C ARG A 58 -42.00 13.17 -24.28
N ARG A 59 -41.49 12.25 -25.15
CA ARG A 59 -42.31 11.14 -25.69
C ARG A 59 -42.02 9.80 -24.98
N ARG A 60 -40.77 9.55 -24.62
CA ARG A 60 -40.32 8.27 -24.02
C ARG A 60 -39.25 8.54 -22.97
N ILE A 61 -39.67 8.91 -21.73
CA ILE A 61 -38.77 9.32 -20.62
C ILE A 61 -37.73 8.24 -20.32
N ALA A 62 -38.10 6.95 -20.25
CA ALA A 62 -37.16 5.87 -19.97
C ALA A 62 -36.09 5.72 -21.05
N ALA A 63 -36.46 5.79 -22.32
CA ALA A 63 -35.52 5.74 -23.44
C ALA A 63 -34.59 6.96 -23.44
N SER A 64 -35.13 8.14 -23.18
CA SER A 64 -34.34 9.37 -23.04
C SER A 64 -33.33 9.26 -21.91
N ALA A 65 -33.70 8.72 -20.75
CA ALA A 65 -32.78 8.51 -19.63
C ALA A 65 -31.64 7.53 -19.98
N ILE A 66 -31.94 6.44 -20.67
CA ILE A 66 -30.92 5.47 -21.14
C ILE A 66 -29.98 6.14 -22.14
N LEU A 67 -30.50 6.89 -23.10
CA LEU A 67 -29.68 7.60 -24.08
C LEU A 67 -28.85 8.72 -23.46
N SER A 68 -29.35 9.39 -22.42
CA SER A 68 -28.58 10.38 -21.64
C SER A 68 -27.42 9.72 -20.91
N LEU A 69 -27.62 8.55 -20.30
CA LEU A 69 -26.53 7.79 -19.66
C LEU A 69 -25.51 7.29 -20.69
N ALA A 70 -25.96 6.85 -21.86
CA ALA A 70 -25.08 6.50 -22.99
C ALA A 70 -24.28 7.72 -23.48
N THR A 71 -24.89 8.90 -23.57
CA THR A 71 -24.20 10.15 -23.91
C THR A 71 -23.09 10.46 -22.88
N ILE A 72 -23.38 10.33 -21.58
CA ILE A 72 -22.42 10.55 -20.50
C ILE A 72 -21.28 9.51 -20.57
N LEU A 73 -21.58 8.26 -20.90
CA LEU A 73 -20.57 7.22 -21.11
C LEU A 73 -19.61 7.64 -22.24
N PHE A 74 -20.13 8.04 -23.40
CA PHE A 74 -19.28 8.46 -24.52
C PHE A 74 -18.53 9.78 -24.25
N LEU A 75 -19.06 10.67 -23.42
CA LEU A 75 -18.32 11.83 -22.92
C LEU A 75 -17.13 11.40 -22.06
N GLY A 76 -17.30 10.38 -21.21
CA GLY A 76 -16.20 9.79 -20.46
C GLY A 76 -15.12 9.18 -21.35
N THR A 77 -15.55 8.48 -22.43
CA THR A 77 -14.64 7.90 -23.43
C THR A 77 -13.84 9.00 -24.15
N LEU A 78 -14.53 10.05 -24.60
CA LEU A 78 -13.90 11.19 -25.25
C LEU A 78 -12.90 11.90 -24.32
N HIS A 79 -13.30 12.12 -23.08
CA HIS A 79 -12.45 12.75 -22.06
C HIS A 79 -11.17 11.95 -21.80
N ALA A 80 -11.29 10.62 -21.66
CA ALA A 80 -10.13 9.73 -21.49
C ALA A 80 -9.17 9.83 -22.68
N GLN A 81 -9.69 9.76 -23.91
CA GLN A 81 -8.85 9.82 -25.12
C GLN A 81 -8.20 11.18 -25.33
N LEU A 82 -8.86 12.29 -25.00
CA LEU A 82 -8.28 13.62 -25.06
C LEU A 82 -7.10 13.74 -24.09
N ASN A 83 -7.21 13.17 -22.89
CA ASN A 83 -6.12 13.17 -21.93
C ASN A 83 -4.99 12.18 -22.28
N LEU A 84 -5.30 11.08 -22.97
CA LEU A 84 -4.28 10.16 -23.51
C LEU A 84 -3.57 10.76 -24.73
N ALA A 85 -4.30 11.51 -25.58
CA ALA A 85 -3.75 12.17 -26.77
C ALA A 85 -2.93 13.42 -26.45
N SER A 86 -3.16 14.02 -25.30
CA SER A 86 -2.32 15.08 -24.71
C SER A 86 -1.62 14.51 -23.49
N PRO A 87 -0.52 13.77 -23.65
CA PRO A 87 0.34 13.58 -22.52
C PRO A 87 0.67 14.99 -22.05
N ALA A 88 0.32 15.31 -20.78
CA ALA A 88 0.79 16.55 -20.18
C ALA A 88 2.25 16.66 -20.61
N THR A 89 2.59 17.76 -21.31
CA THR A 89 3.94 17.98 -21.81
C THR A 89 4.84 18.16 -20.58
N LEU A 90 5.09 17.03 -19.91
CA LEU A 90 6.08 17.01 -18.85
C LEU A 90 7.39 17.39 -19.51
N PRO A 91 8.14 18.31 -18.91
CA PRO A 91 9.40 18.76 -19.45
C PRO A 91 10.23 17.52 -19.80
N ASP A 92 10.74 17.47 -21.03
CA ASP A 92 11.61 16.38 -21.44
C ASP A 92 12.96 16.51 -20.72
N ILE A 93 13.10 15.75 -19.65
CA ILE A 93 14.34 15.68 -18.87
C ILE A 93 15.27 14.58 -19.39
N ALA A 94 14.80 13.78 -20.35
CA ALA A 94 15.59 12.66 -20.89
C ALA A 94 16.96 13.08 -21.44
N PRO A 95 17.13 14.24 -22.12
CA PRO A 95 18.45 14.71 -22.57
C PRO A 95 19.45 14.96 -21.45
N PHE A 96 18.98 15.23 -20.23
CA PHE A 96 19.79 15.54 -19.04
C PHE A 96 19.96 14.33 -18.12
N ALA A 97 19.31 13.23 -18.44
CA ALA A 97 19.43 11.96 -17.73
C ALA A 97 20.42 11.03 -18.46
N ASP A 98 21.57 11.54 -18.81
CA ASP A 98 22.62 10.91 -19.62
C ASP A 98 23.69 10.20 -18.77
N GLU A 99 23.45 10.04 -17.46
CA GLU A 99 24.37 9.48 -16.46
C GLU A 99 25.60 10.31 -16.13
N THR A 100 25.69 11.53 -16.68
CA THR A 100 26.72 12.50 -16.27
C THR A 100 26.23 13.33 -15.07
N GLU A 101 27.20 13.89 -14.32
CA GLU A 101 26.85 14.82 -13.23
C GLU A 101 26.58 16.21 -13.82
N HIS A 102 25.36 16.68 -13.67
CA HIS A 102 24.98 18.04 -14.04
C HIS A 102 24.81 18.90 -12.81
N THR A 103 25.10 20.19 -12.92
CA THR A 103 24.77 21.16 -11.87
C THR A 103 23.32 21.59 -12.02
N VAL A 104 22.52 21.34 -10.98
CA VAL A 104 21.09 21.66 -10.94
C VAL A 104 20.83 22.77 -9.93
N ILE A 105 20.09 23.78 -10.35
CA ILE A 105 19.51 24.81 -9.48
C ILE A 105 18.02 24.49 -9.36
N ALA A 106 17.53 24.31 -8.15
CA ALA A 106 16.17 23.92 -7.86
C ALA A 106 15.66 24.54 -6.56
N HIS A 107 14.35 24.57 -6.39
CA HIS A 107 13.74 24.93 -5.13
C HIS A 107 12.92 23.77 -4.54
N VAL A 108 12.80 23.77 -3.22
CA VAL A 108 12.13 22.69 -2.46
C VAL A 108 10.63 22.88 -2.48
N LEU A 109 9.89 21.92 -3.06
CA LEU A 109 8.43 21.85 -3.04
C LEU A 109 7.91 21.11 -1.80
N ARG A 110 8.57 20.00 -1.44
CA ARG A 110 8.26 19.19 -0.25
C ARG A 110 9.55 18.72 0.41
N SER A 111 9.55 18.72 1.73
CA SER A 111 10.65 18.19 2.50
C SER A 111 10.13 17.14 3.48
N GLY A 112 10.68 15.91 3.39
CA GLY A 112 10.49 14.87 4.39
C GLY A 112 11.31 15.19 5.66
N LEU A 113 10.93 14.54 6.76
CA LEU A 113 11.72 14.59 7.99
C LEU A 113 13.06 13.87 7.79
N ILE A 114 14.07 14.30 8.54
CA ILE A 114 15.36 13.63 8.59
C ILE A 114 15.17 12.32 9.37
N LYS A 115 15.61 11.22 8.76
CA LYS A 115 15.60 9.90 9.36
C LYS A 115 17.01 9.48 9.69
N SER A 116 17.21 8.93 10.88
CA SER A 116 18.42 8.17 11.22
C SER A 116 18.13 6.70 10.89
N SER A 117 18.90 6.12 9.98
CA SER A 117 18.85 4.68 9.73
C SER A 117 20.18 4.05 10.08
N ALA A 118 20.17 2.94 10.81
CA ALA A 118 21.36 2.13 10.98
C ALA A 118 21.78 1.62 9.59
N ALA A 119 22.86 2.18 9.03
CA ALA A 119 23.43 1.65 7.81
C ALA A 119 23.96 0.26 8.12
N ALA A 120 23.32 -0.79 7.58
CA ALA A 120 23.92 -2.11 7.61
C ALA A 120 25.22 -2.03 6.80
N SER A 121 26.34 -2.00 7.49
CA SER A 121 27.66 -1.99 6.87
C SER A 121 27.79 -3.24 6.00
N TYR A 122 28.27 -3.10 4.78
CA TYR A 122 28.72 -4.20 3.91
C TYR A 122 29.82 -5.06 4.61
N SER A 123 30.40 -4.52 5.68
CA SER A 123 31.57 -5.10 6.36
C SER A 123 31.29 -5.67 7.76
N GLY A 124 30.05 -5.67 8.24
CA GLY A 124 29.75 -6.26 9.55
C GLY A 124 30.27 -5.49 10.77
N ASP A 125 30.98 -4.38 10.60
CA ASP A 125 31.48 -3.54 11.67
C ASP A 125 30.57 -2.36 11.97
N ALA A 126 30.35 -2.12 13.23
CA ALA A 126 29.72 -0.98 13.91
C ALA A 126 28.52 -0.32 13.18
N SER A 127 27.43 -0.14 13.86
CA SER A 127 26.23 0.56 13.42
C SER A 127 26.56 2.02 13.01
N LEU A 128 26.86 2.21 11.73
CA LEU A 128 27.03 3.53 11.16
C LEU A 128 25.63 4.14 10.97
N HIS A 129 25.30 5.18 11.72
CA HIS A 129 24.07 5.93 11.56
C HIS A 129 24.19 6.85 10.35
N GLU A 130 23.38 6.58 9.30
CA GLU A 130 23.25 7.44 8.14
C GLU A 130 21.94 8.23 8.28
N HIS A 131 22.04 9.55 8.18
CA HIS A 131 20.85 10.39 8.14
C HIS A 131 20.40 10.63 6.70
N ARG A 132 19.10 10.47 6.45
CA ARG A 132 18.50 10.65 5.13
C ARG A 132 17.34 11.63 5.18
N GLN A 133 17.27 12.49 4.17
CA GLN A 133 16.11 13.35 3.93
C GLN A 133 15.68 13.23 2.49
N THR A 134 14.38 13.00 2.25
CA THR A 134 13.80 13.02 0.90
C THR A 134 13.23 14.40 0.62
N LEU A 135 13.59 14.98 -0.52
CA LEU A 135 13.09 16.26 -1.00
C LEU A 135 12.42 16.07 -2.35
N ASP A 136 11.23 16.65 -2.52
CA ASP A 136 10.68 16.87 -3.86
C ASP A 136 11.03 18.30 -4.26
N LEU A 137 11.72 18.42 -5.37
CA LEU A 137 12.30 19.65 -5.90
C LEU A 137 11.62 20.00 -7.22
N GLU A 138 11.57 21.27 -7.55
CA GLU A 138 11.31 21.74 -8.92
C GLU A 138 12.56 22.44 -9.43
N THR A 139 13.07 22.00 -10.59
CA THR A 139 14.26 22.59 -11.19
C THR A 139 13.94 23.98 -11.71
N GLU A 140 14.88 24.90 -11.59
CA GLU A 140 14.86 26.22 -12.22
C GLU A 140 15.77 26.20 -13.44
N GLN A 141 16.98 25.62 -13.27
CA GLN A 141 18.00 25.54 -14.32
C GLN A 141 18.82 24.25 -14.18
N ILE A 142 19.20 23.68 -15.31
CA ILE A 142 20.18 22.60 -15.39
C ILE A 142 21.36 23.13 -16.22
N ILE A 143 22.56 23.10 -15.66
CA ILE A 143 23.77 23.59 -16.28
C ILE A 143 24.51 22.38 -16.88
N VAL A 144 24.68 22.39 -18.22
CA VAL A 144 25.38 21.39 -18.99
C VAL A 144 26.56 22.08 -19.69
N ASP A 145 27.76 21.60 -19.50
CA ASP A 145 28.99 22.17 -20.09
C ASP A 145 29.12 23.70 -19.86
N GLY A 146 28.64 24.18 -18.72
CA GLY A 146 28.63 25.58 -18.35
C GLY A 146 27.49 26.42 -18.95
N MET A 147 26.64 25.84 -19.79
CA MET A 147 25.45 26.53 -20.35
C MET A 147 24.19 26.22 -19.53
N PRO A 148 23.48 27.26 -19.06
CA PRO A 148 22.23 27.07 -18.33
C PRO A 148 21.07 26.78 -19.29
N HIS A 149 20.28 25.76 -18.94
CA HIS A 149 19.02 25.41 -19.59
C HIS A 149 17.88 25.62 -18.61
N ASP A 150 16.95 26.52 -18.94
CA ASP A 150 15.78 26.81 -18.10
C ASP A 150 14.75 25.71 -18.28
N ILE A 151 14.65 24.80 -17.29
CA ILE A 151 13.73 23.67 -17.31
C ILE A 151 13.05 23.54 -15.95
N GLN A 152 11.73 23.66 -15.96
CA GLN A 152 10.90 23.41 -14.78
C GLN A 152 10.44 21.95 -14.77
N ALA A 153 11.07 21.14 -13.96
CA ALA A 153 10.80 19.70 -13.86
C ALA A 153 10.80 19.24 -12.40
N GLY A 154 9.85 18.38 -12.04
CA GLY A 154 9.82 17.77 -10.71
C GLY A 154 10.89 16.71 -10.55
N VAL A 155 11.75 16.86 -9.54
CA VAL A 155 12.83 15.92 -9.22
C VAL A 155 12.73 15.48 -7.78
N ARG A 156 12.71 14.16 -7.54
CA ARG A 156 12.82 13.60 -6.19
C ARG A 156 14.28 13.36 -5.85
N ALA A 157 14.80 14.09 -4.86
CA ALA A 157 16.16 13.98 -4.36
C ALA A 157 16.19 13.28 -3.00
N THR A 158 17.08 12.29 -2.85
CA THR A 158 17.39 11.69 -1.55
C THR A 158 18.75 12.20 -1.08
N LEU A 159 18.76 12.93 0.02
CA LEU A 159 19.96 13.44 0.65
C LEU A 159 20.51 12.40 1.62
N HIS A 160 21.84 12.21 1.58
CA HIS A 160 22.57 11.33 2.49
C HIS A 160 23.67 12.11 3.20
N THR A 161 23.83 11.89 4.51
CA THR A 161 25.03 12.33 5.25
C THR A 161 26.07 11.22 5.22
N LYS A 162 27.37 11.58 5.23
CA LYS A 162 28.42 10.58 5.48
C LYS A 162 28.19 9.99 6.88
N PRO A 163 28.32 8.63 7.02
CA PRO A 163 28.39 8.04 8.35
C PRO A 163 29.51 8.69 9.14
N ALA A 164 29.24 9.16 10.36
CA ALA A 164 30.28 9.54 11.29
C ALA A 164 31.03 8.25 11.66
N VAL A 165 32.31 8.18 11.31
CA VAL A 165 33.20 7.14 11.80
C VAL A 165 33.41 7.47 13.27
N ALA A 166 32.79 6.70 14.16
CA ALA A 166 33.12 6.75 15.58
C ALA A 166 34.57 6.27 15.72
N ASN A 167 35.47 7.21 16.00
CA ASN A 167 36.82 6.84 16.40
C ASN A 167 36.71 6.04 17.69
N ALA A 168 36.95 4.75 17.58
CA ALA A 168 37.02 3.85 18.71
C ALA A 168 38.30 4.17 19.54
N ASN A 169 38.23 5.17 20.40
CA ASN A 169 39.10 5.28 21.55
C ASN A 169 38.27 4.93 22.80
N GLU A 170 38.63 3.80 23.39
CA GLU A 170 37.96 3.07 24.47
C GLU A 170 37.98 3.79 25.85
N ASN A 171 37.85 5.06 26.02
CA ASN A 171 37.84 5.67 27.34
C ASN A 171 36.93 6.87 27.59
N ASP A 172 35.96 7.15 26.74
CA ASP A 172 34.93 8.13 27.07
C ASP A 172 33.54 7.50 27.12
N VAL A 173 33.08 7.24 28.34
CA VAL A 173 31.66 7.05 28.65
C VAL A 173 30.97 8.39 28.38
N GLN A 174 30.60 8.62 27.15
CA GLN A 174 29.72 9.73 26.79
C GLN A 174 28.27 9.26 26.78
N THR A 175 27.50 9.97 27.59
CA THR A 175 26.03 10.02 27.63
C THR A 175 25.42 9.96 26.26
N ASP A 176 24.29 9.19 26.17
CA ASP A 176 23.37 9.05 25.03
C ASP A 176 22.78 10.41 24.55
N ASP A 177 23.61 11.25 23.97
CA ASP A 177 23.18 12.35 23.11
C ASP A 177 23.43 11.91 21.68
N ASP A 178 22.38 11.42 21.00
CA ASP A 178 22.35 11.24 19.55
C ASP A 178 22.92 12.51 18.90
N PRO A 179 23.94 12.42 18.02
CA PRO A 179 24.41 13.61 17.33
C PRO A 179 23.28 14.13 16.45
N GLU A 180 22.53 15.11 16.97
CA GLU A 180 21.58 15.87 16.17
C GLU A 180 22.28 16.30 14.88
N LEU A 181 21.67 15.98 13.73
CA LEU A 181 22.07 16.62 12.49
C LEU A 181 22.16 18.11 12.78
N PRO A 182 23.28 18.76 12.48
CA PRO A 182 23.38 20.19 12.73
C PRO A 182 22.19 20.84 12.01
N ALA A 183 21.42 21.66 12.71
CA ALA A 183 20.19 22.29 12.22
C ALA A 183 20.38 23.05 10.89
N LYS A 184 21.65 23.25 10.47
CA LYS A 184 22.08 23.84 9.21
C LYS A 184 21.88 22.94 7.96
N SER A 185 21.61 21.65 8.09
CA SER A 185 21.48 20.71 6.93
C SER A 185 20.03 20.35 6.56
N ALA A 186 19.04 20.86 7.26
CA ALA A 186 17.65 20.65 6.91
C ALA A 186 17.17 21.68 5.88
N TYR A 187 16.57 21.21 4.77
CA TYR A 187 16.02 22.05 3.71
C TYR A 187 14.50 22.07 3.79
N PHE A 188 13.89 23.24 3.51
CA PHE A 188 12.49 23.51 3.72
C PHE A 188 11.82 24.04 2.46
N TYR A 189 10.49 24.03 2.44
CA TYR A 189 9.70 24.59 1.35
C TYR A 189 10.18 26.01 0.97
N GLY A 190 10.44 26.21 -0.32
CA GLY A 190 10.86 27.46 -0.89
C GLY A 190 12.37 27.74 -0.79
N ASP A 191 13.14 26.88 -0.10
CA ASP A 191 14.61 26.99 -0.13
C ASP A 191 15.14 26.72 -1.53
N ARG A 192 16.01 27.61 -2.01
CA ARG A 192 16.71 27.45 -3.28
C ARG A 192 18.05 26.76 -3.02
N ILE A 193 18.31 25.71 -3.77
CA ILE A 193 19.52 24.90 -3.61
C ILE A 193 20.20 24.66 -4.96
N GLN A 194 21.52 24.61 -4.92
CA GLN A 194 22.37 24.21 -6.03
C GLN A 194 23.11 22.94 -5.63
N PHE A 195 23.13 21.97 -6.52
CA PHE A 195 23.84 20.72 -6.30
C PHE A 195 24.31 20.12 -7.63
N SER A 196 25.33 19.27 -7.57
CA SER A 196 25.76 18.47 -8.71
C SER A 196 25.36 17.02 -8.49
N ALA A 197 24.60 16.46 -9.43
CA ALA A 197 24.10 15.09 -9.33
C ALA A 197 23.73 14.50 -10.69
N LYS A 198 23.70 13.18 -10.75
CA LYS A 198 23.15 12.44 -11.89
C LYS A 198 21.66 12.38 -11.81
N LEU A 199 20.97 12.88 -12.81
CA LEU A 199 19.53 12.77 -12.94
C LEU A 199 19.18 11.41 -13.59
N ARG A 200 18.13 10.75 -13.07
CA ARG A 200 17.68 9.45 -13.57
C ARG A 200 16.17 9.49 -13.81
N VAL A 201 15.76 9.11 -15.01
CA VAL A 201 14.34 8.90 -15.30
C VAL A 201 13.87 7.65 -14.54
N PRO A 202 12.74 7.73 -13.81
CA PRO A 202 12.18 6.55 -13.14
C PRO A 202 11.87 5.45 -14.15
N HIS A 203 12.20 4.22 -13.79
CA HIS A 203 11.96 3.03 -14.60
C HIS A 203 11.09 2.05 -13.83
N ASN A 204 10.22 1.32 -14.55
CA ASN A 204 9.44 0.24 -13.99
C ASN A 204 10.21 -1.06 -14.09
N TYR A 205 9.97 -1.97 -13.16
CA TYR A 205 10.39 -3.35 -13.35
C TYR A 205 9.57 -3.99 -14.48
N GLY A 206 10.24 -4.60 -15.44
CA GLY A 206 9.64 -5.21 -16.63
C GLY A 206 8.99 -6.58 -16.36
N ASN A 207 8.31 -6.76 -15.21
CA ASN A 207 7.68 -8.02 -14.85
C ASN A 207 6.15 -7.92 -14.94
N PRO A 208 5.45 -8.96 -15.41
CA PRO A 208 4.00 -9.07 -15.20
C PRO A 208 3.63 -8.93 -13.72
N GLY A 209 2.58 -8.15 -13.43
CA GLY A 209 2.12 -7.90 -12.05
C GLY A 209 2.91 -6.85 -11.27
N SER A 210 3.97 -6.27 -11.82
CA SER A 210 4.71 -5.19 -11.19
C SER A 210 3.91 -3.90 -11.10
N MET A 211 4.16 -3.12 -10.03
CA MET A 211 3.57 -1.80 -9.85
C MET A 211 4.13 -0.81 -10.87
N ASP A 212 3.26 0.00 -11.49
CA ASP A 212 3.67 1.15 -12.31
C ASP A 212 4.20 2.29 -11.42
N TYR A 213 5.45 2.15 -10.98
CA TYR A 213 6.12 3.16 -10.14
C TYR A 213 6.40 4.45 -10.89
N ARG A 214 6.74 4.35 -12.19
CA ARG A 214 6.95 5.51 -13.06
C ARG A 214 5.66 6.32 -13.19
N GLY A 215 4.54 5.69 -13.52
CA GLY A 215 3.24 6.35 -13.59
C GLY A 215 2.84 6.99 -12.26
N TYR A 216 3.11 6.31 -11.13
CA TYR A 216 2.90 6.88 -9.80
C TYR A 216 3.74 8.14 -9.55
N LEU A 217 5.01 8.19 -9.93
CA LEU A 217 5.85 9.38 -9.79
C LEU A 217 5.39 10.50 -10.71
N LEU A 218 5.08 10.18 -11.98
CA LEU A 218 4.57 11.14 -12.95
C LEU A 218 3.26 11.78 -12.50
N SER A 219 2.35 11.01 -11.89
CA SER A 219 1.10 11.55 -11.33
C SER A 219 1.32 12.50 -10.16
N ASN A 220 2.50 12.44 -9.51
CA ASN A 220 2.95 13.39 -8.49
C ASN A 220 3.81 14.53 -9.06
N GLY A 221 3.93 14.65 -10.38
CA GLY A 221 4.73 15.66 -11.06
C GLY A 221 6.25 15.40 -11.00
N ILE A 222 6.69 14.20 -10.63
CA ILE A 222 8.10 13.83 -10.50
C ILE A 222 8.53 13.10 -11.77
N VAL A 223 9.40 13.73 -12.58
CA VAL A 223 9.92 13.18 -13.84
C VAL A 223 11.32 12.60 -13.72
N ALA A 224 12.07 12.96 -12.67
CA ALA A 224 13.39 12.42 -12.42
C ALA A 224 13.62 12.15 -10.92
N GLN A 225 14.62 11.32 -10.67
CA GLN A 225 15.13 11.01 -9.34
C GLN A 225 16.64 11.22 -9.26
N THR A 226 17.13 11.56 -8.07
CA THR A 226 18.56 11.70 -7.82
C THR A 226 18.92 11.38 -6.37
N SER A 227 20.18 11.07 -6.13
CA SER A 227 20.77 10.86 -4.82
C SER A 227 21.91 11.85 -4.62
N ILE A 228 21.89 12.61 -3.54
CA ILE A 228 22.81 13.72 -3.33
C ILE A 228 23.44 13.59 -1.95
N ARG A 229 24.74 13.81 -1.86
CA ARG A 229 25.41 13.94 -0.58
C ARG A 229 25.16 15.34 -0.01
N ALA A 230 24.81 15.41 1.28
CA ALA A 230 24.47 16.67 1.94
C ALA A 230 25.61 17.70 1.91
N ASP A 231 26.88 17.25 1.85
CA ASP A 231 28.05 18.11 1.72
C ASP A 231 28.23 18.76 0.34
N LYS A 232 27.55 18.23 -0.69
CA LYS A 232 27.59 18.76 -2.06
C LYS A 232 26.50 19.79 -2.36
N ILE A 233 25.67 20.15 -1.39
CA ILE A 233 24.54 21.07 -1.59
C ILE A 233 24.94 22.46 -1.10
N LYS A 234 24.71 23.46 -1.96
CA LYS A 234 24.84 24.86 -1.62
C LYS A 234 23.44 25.49 -1.56
N LYS A 235 23.10 26.07 -0.40
CA LYS A 235 21.88 26.88 -0.29
C LYS A 235 22.11 28.24 -0.94
N LEU A 236 21.20 28.58 -1.87
CA LEU A 236 21.25 29.88 -2.56
C LEU A 236 20.37 30.90 -1.82
N PRO A 237 20.69 32.21 -1.95
CA PRO A 237 19.83 33.27 -1.42
C PRO A 237 18.51 33.35 -2.20
N GLY A 238 17.47 33.83 -1.53
CA GLY A 238 16.12 33.99 -2.09
C GLY A 238 15.16 32.90 -1.65
N PHE A 239 13.90 33.14 -1.94
CA PHE A 239 12.78 32.26 -1.64
C PHE A 239 11.95 32.09 -2.91
N TYR A 240 11.62 30.89 -3.28
CA TYR A 240 10.74 30.59 -4.41
C TYR A 240 9.51 29.83 -3.92
N GLY A 241 8.32 30.37 -4.24
CA GLY A 241 7.06 29.77 -3.85
C GLY A 241 6.04 30.77 -3.32
N THR A 242 4.90 30.25 -2.84
CA THR A 242 3.82 31.08 -2.31
C THR A 242 3.90 31.21 -0.78
N LYS A 243 3.60 32.41 -0.27
CA LYS A 243 3.56 32.68 1.19
C LYS A 243 2.59 31.73 1.92
N LEU A 244 1.46 31.37 1.25
CA LEU A 244 0.46 30.48 1.81
C LEU A 244 1.01 29.05 1.99
N ALA A 245 1.71 28.52 0.98
CA ALA A 245 2.33 27.19 1.06
C ALA A 245 3.48 27.16 2.06
N TYR A 246 4.26 28.25 2.17
CA TYR A 246 5.29 28.40 3.21
C TYR A 246 4.68 28.34 4.61
N MET A 247 3.61 29.11 4.85
CA MET A 247 2.91 29.11 6.13
C MET A 247 2.36 27.73 6.47
N ARG A 248 1.76 27.04 5.48
CA ARG A 248 1.30 25.65 5.62
C ARG A 248 2.44 24.72 6.05
N ALA A 249 3.56 24.73 5.30
CA ALA A 249 4.70 23.87 5.58
C ALA A 249 5.29 24.13 6.97
N HIS A 250 5.38 25.39 7.38
CA HIS A 250 5.84 25.80 8.70
C HIS A 250 4.90 25.34 9.81
N MET A 251 3.59 25.56 9.67
CA MET A 251 2.59 25.12 10.64
C MET A 251 2.56 23.59 10.78
N ARG A 252 2.58 22.86 9.64
CA ARG A 252 2.63 21.38 9.63
C ARG A 252 3.83 20.87 10.42
N ARG A 253 5.01 21.44 10.16
CA ARG A 253 6.24 21.07 10.86
C ARG A 253 6.17 21.37 12.35
N SER A 254 5.66 22.54 12.73
CA SER A 254 5.46 22.90 14.13
C SER A 254 4.54 21.93 14.84
N LEU A 255 3.42 21.53 14.20
CA LEU A 255 2.49 20.53 14.73
C LEU A 255 3.17 19.17 14.92
N VAL A 256 3.94 18.70 13.94
CA VAL A 256 4.68 17.44 14.05
C VAL A 256 5.71 17.50 15.18
N ALA A 257 6.49 18.56 15.25
CA ALA A 257 7.47 18.76 16.33
C ALA A 257 6.82 18.77 17.73
N HIS A 258 5.66 19.41 17.87
CA HIS A 258 4.88 19.37 19.12
C HIS A 258 4.39 17.97 19.48
N MET A 259 3.88 17.19 18.50
CA MET A 259 3.48 15.80 18.73
C MET A 259 4.65 14.93 19.14
N LEU A 260 5.82 15.12 18.51
CA LEU A 260 7.05 14.39 18.87
C LEU A 260 7.57 14.76 20.26
N SER A 261 7.34 16.00 20.72
CA SER A 261 7.72 16.41 22.07
C SER A 261 6.88 15.74 23.18
N PHE A 262 5.81 15.03 22.83
CA PHE A 262 5.05 14.20 23.79
C PHE A 262 5.77 12.89 24.09
N ALA A 263 6.75 12.50 23.26
CA ALA A 263 7.56 11.33 23.52
C ALA A 263 8.44 11.57 24.75
N THR A 264 8.41 10.60 25.66
CA THR A 264 9.25 10.60 26.85
C THR A 264 9.98 9.27 26.92
N PRO A 265 11.26 9.26 27.36
CA PRO A 265 11.98 8.01 27.57
C PRO A 265 11.18 7.08 28.48
N LYS A 266 11.06 5.80 28.11
CA LYS A 266 10.32 4.79 28.90
C LYS A 266 11.05 4.39 30.21
N HIS A 267 11.51 5.38 30.98
CA HIS A 267 12.10 5.17 32.31
C HIS A 267 10.99 5.23 33.38
N GLY A 268 10.90 4.23 34.22
CA GLY A 268 9.95 4.20 35.35
C GLY A 268 9.15 2.91 35.48
N ASN A 269 8.24 2.89 36.45
CA ASN A 269 7.36 1.77 36.77
C ASN A 269 6.36 1.48 35.63
N ARG A 270 5.74 0.27 35.64
CA ARG A 270 4.72 -0.13 34.64
C ARG A 270 3.60 0.90 34.45
N ILE A 271 3.22 1.60 35.53
CA ILE A 271 2.14 2.59 35.51
C ILE A 271 2.57 3.85 34.73
N THR A 272 3.81 4.34 34.97
CA THR A 272 4.32 5.52 34.23
C THR A 272 4.48 5.23 32.75
N LYS A 273 4.93 4.01 32.41
CA LYS A 273 5.02 3.55 31.01
C LYS A 273 3.66 3.53 30.28
N LEU A 274 2.56 3.26 30.98
CA LEU A 274 1.22 3.23 30.40
C LEU A 274 0.73 4.60 29.95
N PHE A 275 1.20 5.67 30.58
CA PHE A 275 0.81 7.06 30.32
C PHE A 275 1.87 7.88 29.59
N SER A 276 2.98 7.26 29.20
CA SER A 276 4.03 7.84 28.37
C SER A 276 4.01 7.21 26.99
N MET A 277 4.40 7.91 25.95
CA MET A 277 4.56 7.36 24.60
C MET A 277 6.03 7.44 24.16
N ASP A 278 6.48 6.50 23.36
CA ASP A 278 7.80 6.56 22.73
C ASP A 278 7.78 7.35 21.42
N GLN A 279 8.94 7.49 20.79
CA GLN A 279 9.09 8.28 19.58
C GLN A 279 8.34 7.65 18.39
N GLU A 280 8.29 6.32 18.28
CA GLU A 280 7.55 5.64 17.22
C GLU A 280 6.03 5.83 17.40
N GLU A 281 5.54 5.73 18.62
CA GLU A 281 4.13 5.98 18.95
C GLU A 281 3.73 7.44 18.67
N ALA A 282 4.59 8.41 19.00
CA ALA A 282 4.39 9.80 18.62
C ALA A 282 4.39 9.98 17.09
N GLY A 283 5.21 9.21 16.38
CA GLY A 283 5.20 9.10 14.92
C GLY A 283 3.89 8.54 14.38
N VAL A 284 3.33 7.51 15.01
CA VAL A 284 2.00 6.96 14.67
C VAL A 284 0.91 8.01 14.89
N LEU A 285 0.96 8.77 15.99
CA LEU A 285 0.02 9.88 16.24
C LEU A 285 0.11 10.95 15.14
N ALA A 286 1.33 11.35 14.75
CA ALA A 286 1.55 12.32 13.68
C ALA A 286 1.04 11.80 12.32
N ALA A 287 1.21 10.50 12.03
CA ALA A 287 0.67 9.88 10.83
C ALA A 287 -0.86 9.89 10.81
N MET A 288 -1.49 9.53 11.92
CA MET A 288 -2.95 9.50 12.03
C MET A 288 -3.57 10.91 11.94
N ILE A 289 -2.97 11.94 12.53
CA ILE A 289 -3.54 13.29 12.57
C ILE A 289 -3.16 14.12 11.34
N ILE A 290 -1.90 14.09 10.90
CA ILE A 290 -1.39 14.99 9.84
C ILE A 290 -0.93 14.24 8.58
N GLY A 291 -0.81 12.91 8.65
CA GLY A 291 -0.36 12.07 7.54
C GLY A 291 1.17 11.97 7.41
N GLU A 292 1.92 12.26 8.48
CA GLU A 292 3.39 12.14 8.47
C GLU A 292 3.82 10.71 8.82
N GLN A 293 4.06 9.90 7.80
CA GLN A 293 4.37 8.47 7.96
C GLN A 293 5.87 8.16 8.02
N SER A 294 6.70 9.17 7.85
CA SER A 294 8.15 8.97 7.72
C SER A 294 8.81 8.40 8.99
N LEU A 295 8.19 8.60 10.15
CA LEU A 295 8.71 8.17 11.45
C LEU A 295 8.29 6.76 11.87
N ILE A 296 7.42 6.11 11.10
CA ILE A 296 6.91 4.78 11.45
C ILE A 296 7.82 3.72 10.85
N GLY A 297 8.32 2.83 11.70
CA GLY A 297 9.14 1.68 11.31
C GLY A 297 8.40 0.71 10.37
N ARG A 298 9.17 -0.07 9.60
CA ARG A 298 8.62 -1.06 8.67
C ARG A 298 7.80 -2.14 9.39
N ALA A 299 8.29 -2.63 10.53
CA ALA A 299 7.61 -3.66 11.31
C ALA A 299 6.19 -3.22 11.70
N THR A 300 6.07 -2.02 12.28
CA THR A 300 4.77 -1.45 12.66
C THR A 300 3.85 -1.26 11.44
N LYS A 301 4.37 -0.75 10.31
CA LYS A 301 3.58 -0.65 9.07
C LYS A 301 3.06 -2.01 8.60
N THR A 302 3.90 -3.03 8.67
CA THR A 302 3.53 -4.40 8.29
C THR A 302 2.44 -4.95 9.20
N ASP A 303 2.50 -4.74 10.51
CA ASP A 303 1.47 -5.17 11.46
C ASP A 303 0.13 -4.47 11.18
N PHE A 304 0.15 -3.16 10.88
CA PHE A 304 -1.05 -2.44 10.46
C PHE A 304 -1.61 -2.95 9.13
N GLN A 305 -0.76 -3.36 8.19
CA GLN A 305 -1.20 -3.96 6.92
C GLN A 305 -1.82 -5.34 7.14
N ARG A 306 -1.16 -6.22 7.92
CA ARG A 306 -1.61 -7.57 8.21
C ARG A 306 -2.95 -7.63 8.92
N THR A 307 -3.20 -6.66 9.80
CA THR A 307 -4.47 -6.52 10.54
C THR A 307 -5.55 -5.75 9.76
N GLY A 308 -5.27 -5.27 8.55
CA GLY A 308 -6.20 -4.43 7.76
C GLY A 308 -6.42 -3.03 8.35
N ALA A 309 -5.61 -2.63 9.35
CA ALA A 309 -5.69 -1.35 10.02
C ALA A 309 -4.86 -0.24 9.35
N PHE A 310 -4.17 -0.53 8.26
CA PHE A 310 -3.28 0.43 7.57
C PHE A 310 -3.97 1.74 7.17
N HIS A 311 -5.27 1.67 6.90
CA HIS A 311 -6.09 2.85 6.59
C HIS A 311 -6.14 3.90 7.72
N LEU A 312 -5.74 3.55 8.95
CA LEU A 312 -5.62 4.49 10.08
C LEU A 312 -4.31 5.28 10.04
N LEU A 313 -3.23 4.71 9.48
CA LEU A 313 -1.94 5.40 9.32
C LEU A 313 -1.96 6.44 8.20
N VAL A 314 -2.95 6.37 7.33
CA VAL A 314 -3.22 7.38 6.31
C VAL A 314 -4.36 8.25 6.79
N VAL A 315 -4.24 9.58 6.66
CA VAL A 315 -5.36 10.46 7.01
C VAL A 315 -6.57 10.06 6.18
N SER A 316 -7.58 9.52 6.86
CA SER A 316 -8.75 8.89 6.25
C SER A 316 -9.98 9.80 6.27
N GLY A 317 -11.00 9.40 5.51
CA GLY A 317 -12.31 10.07 5.56
C GLY A 317 -12.96 10.04 6.96
N MET A 318 -12.62 9.02 7.77
CA MET A 318 -13.09 8.95 9.17
C MET A 318 -12.52 10.10 10.01
N ASN A 319 -11.26 10.47 9.81
CA ASN A 319 -10.61 11.58 10.52
C ASN A 319 -11.31 12.91 10.20
N VAL A 320 -11.63 13.13 8.91
CA VAL A 320 -12.41 14.31 8.48
C VAL A 320 -13.81 14.30 9.11
N ALA A 321 -14.47 13.14 9.14
CA ALA A 321 -15.80 13.02 9.73
C ALA A 321 -15.82 13.27 11.25
N ILE A 322 -14.82 12.75 11.99
CA ILE A 322 -14.66 12.99 13.43
C ILE A 322 -14.39 14.47 13.69
N LEU A 323 -13.47 15.07 12.93
CA LEU A 323 -13.18 16.51 13.04
C LEU A 323 -14.42 17.35 12.76
N ALA A 324 -15.13 17.04 11.69
CA ALA A 324 -16.38 17.74 11.33
C ALA A 324 -17.44 17.63 12.43
N PHE A 325 -17.58 16.44 13.02
CA PHE A 325 -18.49 16.23 14.16
C PHE A 325 -18.11 17.09 15.36
N VAL A 326 -16.82 17.11 15.73
CA VAL A 326 -16.30 17.93 16.85
C VAL A 326 -16.53 19.41 16.60
N ILE A 327 -16.20 19.91 15.40
CA ILE A 327 -16.40 21.32 15.02
C ILE A 327 -17.89 21.69 15.10
N PHE A 328 -18.75 20.87 14.48
CA PHE A 328 -20.18 21.13 14.50
C PHE A 328 -20.77 21.10 15.91
N TRP A 329 -20.36 20.10 16.72
CA TRP A 329 -20.76 19.99 18.11
C TRP A 329 -20.32 21.22 18.94
N LEU A 330 -19.04 21.62 18.79
CA LEU A 330 -18.49 22.79 19.50
C LEU A 330 -19.24 24.08 19.11
N ALA A 331 -19.50 24.27 17.80
CA ALA A 331 -20.29 25.42 17.34
C ALA A 331 -21.67 25.45 17.95
N LYS A 332 -22.32 24.27 18.11
CA LYS A 332 -23.62 24.16 18.79
C LYS A 332 -23.54 24.43 20.30
N VAL A 333 -22.48 23.98 20.98
CA VAL A 333 -22.22 24.31 22.41
C VAL A 333 -22.04 25.82 22.57
N LEU A 334 -21.36 26.48 21.65
CA LEU A 334 -21.18 27.93 21.58
C LEU A 334 -22.43 28.67 21.09
N ARG A 335 -23.58 27.97 20.96
CA ARG A 335 -24.88 28.51 20.55
C ARG A 335 -24.88 29.11 19.13
N ALA A 336 -23.97 28.70 18.26
CA ALA A 336 -23.98 29.10 16.87
C ALA A 336 -25.27 28.60 16.14
N GLY A 337 -25.81 29.41 15.23
CA GLY A 337 -26.90 29.02 14.38
C GLY A 337 -26.54 27.83 13.46
N GLU A 338 -27.54 27.13 12.91
CA GLU A 338 -27.30 25.92 12.13
C GLU A 338 -26.49 26.22 10.85
N VAL A 339 -26.78 27.34 10.19
CA VAL A 339 -26.06 27.76 8.98
C VAL A 339 -24.60 28.07 9.28
N SER A 340 -24.34 28.90 10.31
CA SER A 340 -22.98 29.27 10.72
C SER A 340 -22.18 28.05 11.20
N ALA A 341 -22.77 27.12 11.97
CA ALA A 341 -22.13 25.89 12.38
C ALA A 341 -21.77 25.00 11.18
N THR A 342 -22.69 24.92 10.19
CA THR A 342 -22.44 24.12 8.97
C THR A 342 -21.34 24.74 8.11
N LEU A 343 -21.36 26.07 7.88
CA LEU A 343 -20.32 26.77 7.13
C LEU A 343 -18.96 26.68 7.79
N ALA A 344 -18.90 26.88 9.12
CA ALA A 344 -17.66 26.70 9.88
C ALA A 344 -17.11 25.27 9.73
N THR A 345 -17.98 24.26 9.77
CA THR A 345 -17.58 22.86 9.59
C THR A 345 -17.00 22.61 8.20
N ILE A 346 -17.62 23.14 7.13
CA ILE A 346 -17.11 23.04 5.75
C ILE A 346 -15.74 23.71 5.65
N VAL A 347 -15.64 24.98 6.06
CA VAL A 347 -14.39 25.75 5.94
C VAL A 347 -13.24 25.11 6.70
N LEU A 348 -13.46 24.72 7.97
CA LEU A 348 -12.42 24.11 8.78
C LEU A 348 -12.04 22.70 8.31
N SER A 349 -12.97 21.93 7.74
CA SER A 349 -12.64 20.63 7.12
C SER A 349 -11.81 20.78 5.85
N LEU A 350 -12.07 21.80 5.02
CA LEU A 350 -11.25 22.13 3.85
C LEU A 350 -9.87 22.66 4.27
N LEU A 351 -9.80 23.48 5.31
CA LEU A 351 -8.54 23.94 5.87
C LEU A 351 -7.70 22.77 6.41
N TYR A 352 -8.32 21.81 7.10
CA TYR A 352 -7.66 20.58 7.54
C TYR A 352 -7.13 19.77 6.36
N ALA A 353 -7.92 19.61 5.29
CA ALA A 353 -7.46 18.94 4.07
C ALA A 353 -6.24 19.65 3.45
N TYR A 354 -6.23 20.99 3.48
CA TYR A 354 -5.08 21.78 3.04
C TYR A 354 -3.85 21.55 3.94
N MET A 355 -4.03 21.48 5.26
CA MET A 355 -2.95 21.24 6.23
C MET A 355 -2.35 19.83 6.11
N THR A 356 -3.11 18.82 5.70
CA THR A 356 -2.64 17.44 5.49
C THR A 356 -2.02 17.22 4.11
N ASP A 357 -1.51 18.27 3.49
CA ASP A 357 -0.82 18.28 2.19
C ASP A 357 -1.69 17.84 1.01
N LEU A 358 -3.00 18.10 1.11
CA LEU A 358 -4.00 17.74 0.11
C LEU A 358 -3.94 16.27 -0.30
N GLY A 359 -3.66 15.39 0.66
CA GLY A 359 -3.65 13.95 0.41
C GLY A 359 -4.95 13.51 -0.28
N THR A 360 -4.85 12.75 -1.37
CA THR A 360 -6.02 12.37 -2.19
C THR A 360 -7.19 11.79 -1.39
N PRO A 361 -7.02 10.96 -0.32
CA PRO A 361 -8.14 10.48 0.49
C PRO A 361 -8.84 11.60 1.28
N VAL A 362 -8.08 12.59 1.76
CA VAL A 362 -8.61 13.69 2.59
C VAL A 362 -9.40 14.68 1.74
N ILE A 363 -8.89 15.03 0.54
CA ILE A 363 -9.61 15.88 -0.41
C ILE A 363 -10.96 15.27 -0.76
N ARG A 364 -11.00 13.96 -1.08
CA ARG A 364 -12.24 13.24 -1.38
C ARG A 364 -13.24 13.33 -0.24
N ALA A 365 -12.79 13.05 0.99
CA ALA A 365 -13.65 13.10 2.15
C ALA A 365 -14.17 14.52 2.45
N ALA A 366 -13.29 15.52 2.37
CA ALA A 366 -13.65 16.91 2.57
C ALA A 366 -14.64 17.41 1.50
N LEU A 367 -14.42 17.01 0.22
CA LEU A 367 -15.32 17.33 -0.88
C LEU A 367 -16.70 16.68 -0.70
N MET A 368 -16.75 15.36 -0.42
CA MET A 368 -18.00 14.64 -0.17
C MET A 368 -18.78 15.26 1.01
N LEU A 369 -18.07 15.56 2.10
CA LEU A 369 -18.66 16.20 3.28
C LEU A 369 -19.21 17.60 2.96
N SER A 370 -18.44 18.40 2.23
CA SER A 370 -18.85 19.78 1.84
C SER A 370 -20.08 19.75 0.95
N LEU A 371 -20.13 18.81 -0.02
CA LEU A 371 -21.30 18.62 -0.88
C LEU A 371 -22.53 18.15 -0.09
N PHE A 372 -22.33 17.21 0.86
CA PHE A 372 -23.41 16.72 1.72
C PHE A 372 -23.97 17.83 2.63
N LEU A 373 -23.08 18.59 3.28
CA LEU A 373 -23.47 19.69 4.16
C LEU A 373 -24.04 20.88 3.36
N GLY A 374 -23.50 21.15 2.18
CA GLY A 374 -24.03 22.16 1.25
C GLY A 374 -25.44 21.81 0.77
N ALA A 375 -25.70 20.55 0.42
CA ALA A 375 -27.06 20.10 0.08
C ALA A 375 -28.05 20.30 1.23
N LYS A 376 -27.60 20.12 2.49
CA LYS A 376 -28.39 20.41 3.69
C LYS A 376 -28.79 21.89 3.79
N LEU A 377 -27.89 22.80 3.44
CA LEU A 377 -28.17 24.25 3.48
C LEU A 377 -29.19 24.70 2.42
N ILE A 378 -29.26 23.98 1.28
CA ILE A 378 -30.18 24.28 0.17
C ILE A 378 -31.52 23.53 0.32
N PHE A 379 -31.78 22.93 1.50
CA PHE A 379 -32.99 22.14 1.78
C PHE A 379 -33.31 21.03 0.77
N ARG A 380 -32.26 20.50 0.10
CA ARG A 380 -32.42 19.36 -0.81
C ARG A 380 -32.36 18.02 -0.04
N ASP A 381 -33.07 17.03 -0.59
CA ASP A 381 -33.04 15.67 -0.07
C ASP A 381 -31.61 15.12 -0.02
N ARG A 382 -31.24 14.54 1.10
CA ARG A 382 -29.87 14.06 1.39
C ARG A 382 -29.64 12.66 0.80
N PHE A 383 -29.64 12.57 -0.52
CA PHE A 383 -29.24 11.30 -1.17
C PHE A 383 -27.72 11.20 -1.14
N SER A 384 -27.19 10.41 -0.20
CA SER A 384 -25.74 10.19 -0.02
C SER A 384 -25.06 9.74 -1.30
N LEU A 385 -25.69 8.86 -2.09
CA LEU A 385 -25.14 8.35 -3.34
C LEU A 385 -25.01 9.43 -4.43
N ASN A 386 -25.89 10.43 -4.49
CA ASN A 386 -25.74 11.56 -5.44
C ASN A 386 -24.55 12.45 -5.05
N SER A 387 -24.32 12.71 -3.75
CA SER A 387 -23.15 13.46 -3.29
C SER A 387 -21.85 12.71 -3.62
N ILE A 388 -21.84 11.38 -3.48
CA ILE A 388 -20.73 10.51 -3.86
C ILE A 388 -20.49 10.59 -5.37
N GLY A 389 -21.56 10.47 -6.16
CA GLY A 389 -21.50 10.57 -7.62
C GLY A 389 -20.98 11.92 -8.11
N THR A 390 -21.42 13.02 -7.46
CA THR A 390 -20.92 14.37 -7.77
C THR A 390 -19.43 14.49 -7.47
N ALA A 391 -18.98 14.02 -6.32
CA ALA A 391 -17.55 14.04 -5.97
C ALA A 391 -16.71 13.20 -6.95
N ALA A 392 -17.21 12.01 -7.32
CA ALA A 392 -16.55 11.14 -8.30
C ALA A 392 -16.42 11.84 -9.66
N LEU A 393 -17.52 12.42 -10.17
CA LEU A 393 -17.52 13.16 -11.44
C LEU A 393 -16.54 14.32 -11.44
N LEU A 394 -16.53 15.14 -10.39
CA LEU A 394 -15.62 16.27 -10.29
C LEU A 394 -14.16 15.83 -10.33
N MET A 395 -13.81 14.74 -9.64
CA MET A 395 -12.44 14.21 -9.64
C MET A 395 -12.07 13.58 -10.98
N LEU A 396 -12.98 12.84 -11.61
CA LEU A 396 -12.72 12.18 -12.89
C LEU A 396 -12.71 13.18 -14.06
N LEU A 397 -13.41 14.29 -13.95
CA LEU A 397 -13.33 15.41 -14.90
C LEU A 397 -12.00 16.16 -14.76
N SER A 398 -11.44 16.25 -13.56
CA SER A 398 -10.11 16.87 -13.36
C SER A 398 -8.98 15.97 -13.86
N ASP A 399 -9.07 14.66 -13.63
CA ASP A 399 -8.08 13.68 -14.06
C ASP A 399 -8.71 12.28 -14.18
N PRO A 400 -8.88 11.74 -15.41
CA PRO A 400 -9.45 10.41 -15.61
C PRO A 400 -8.57 9.26 -15.06
N GLN A 401 -7.25 9.49 -14.89
CA GLN A 401 -6.32 8.51 -14.34
C GLN A 401 -6.64 8.16 -12.87
N ASN A 402 -7.33 9.05 -12.16
CA ASN A 402 -7.80 8.77 -10.80
C ASN A 402 -8.62 7.47 -10.70
N LEU A 403 -9.35 7.09 -11.76
CA LEU A 403 -10.17 5.87 -11.79
C LEU A 403 -9.35 4.61 -11.53
N TYR A 404 -8.10 4.56 -11.98
CA TYR A 404 -7.20 3.41 -11.87
C TYR A 404 -6.38 3.40 -10.56
N GLN A 405 -6.45 4.47 -9.78
CA GLN A 405 -5.76 4.52 -8.49
C GLN A 405 -6.49 3.67 -7.44
N ALA A 406 -5.76 2.74 -6.80
CA ALA A 406 -6.30 1.90 -5.72
C ALA A 406 -6.98 2.74 -4.62
N SER A 407 -6.38 3.87 -4.25
CA SER A 407 -6.91 4.78 -3.23
C SER A 407 -8.27 5.38 -3.62
N PHE A 408 -8.49 5.69 -4.90
CA PHE A 408 -9.78 6.16 -5.41
C PHE A 408 -10.82 5.04 -5.32
N GLN A 409 -10.52 3.87 -5.88
CA GLN A 409 -11.45 2.73 -5.91
C GLN A 409 -11.86 2.30 -4.49
N LEU A 410 -10.90 2.13 -3.58
CA LEU A 410 -11.18 1.71 -2.20
C LEU A 410 -12.05 2.73 -1.45
N THR A 411 -11.78 4.03 -1.62
CA THR A 411 -12.56 5.07 -0.94
C THR A 411 -14.00 5.11 -1.45
N PHE A 412 -14.19 5.20 -2.78
CA PHE A 412 -15.54 5.29 -3.35
C PHE A 412 -16.33 4.01 -3.12
N LEU A 413 -15.70 2.84 -3.28
CA LEU A 413 -16.35 1.56 -3.02
C LEU A 413 -16.79 1.43 -1.55
N SER A 414 -15.93 1.81 -0.59
CA SER A 414 -16.30 1.80 0.85
C SER A 414 -17.54 2.65 1.15
N VAL A 415 -17.61 3.86 0.56
CA VAL A 415 -18.76 4.76 0.80
C VAL A 415 -20.01 4.26 0.07
N VAL A 416 -19.86 3.64 -1.12
CA VAL A 416 -20.97 2.98 -1.85
C VAL A 416 -21.48 1.78 -1.05
N VAL A 417 -20.60 0.95 -0.48
CA VAL A 417 -20.98 -0.16 0.42
C VAL A 417 -21.76 0.37 1.63
N LEU A 418 -21.25 1.41 2.28
CA LEU A 418 -21.90 2.02 3.45
C LEU A 418 -23.32 2.50 3.12
N SER A 419 -23.49 3.21 2.02
CA SER A 419 -24.76 3.83 1.64
C SER A 419 -25.71 2.87 0.90
N GLY A 420 -25.14 1.94 0.13
CA GLY A 420 -25.90 1.02 -0.74
C GLY A 420 -26.28 -0.31 -0.09
N ILE A 421 -25.46 -0.79 0.85
CA ILE A 421 -25.63 -2.11 1.47
C ILE A 421 -25.81 -2.01 2.99
N VAL A 422 -24.85 -1.39 3.70
CA VAL A 422 -24.85 -1.37 5.17
C VAL A 422 -26.03 -0.60 5.72
N GLN A 423 -26.20 0.65 5.29
CA GLN A 423 -27.27 1.51 5.80
C GLN A 423 -28.67 0.90 5.59
N PRO A 424 -29.06 0.41 4.39
CA PRO A 424 -30.34 -0.26 4.20
C PRO A 424 -30.52 -1.51 5.06
N LEU A 425 -29.44 -2.25 5.34
CA LEU A 425 -29.49 -3.42 6.22
C LEU A 425 -29.73 -3.02 7.68
N LEU A 426 -29.00 -2.02 8.18
CA LEU A 426 -29.16 -1.52 9.53
C LEU A 426 -30.55 -0.87 9.77
N GLU A 427 -31.10 -0.18 8.76
CA GLU A 427 -32.45 0.37 8.79
C GLU A 427 -33.54 -0.73 8.97
N ARG A 428 -33.24 -1.96 8.52
CA ARG A 428 -34.15 -3.12 8.67
C ARG A 428 -33.87 -3.97 9.90
N THR A 429 -32.71 -3.81 10.54
CA THR A 429 -32.28 -4.67 11.66
C THR A 429 -32.18 -3.90 12.98
N SER A 430 -31.11 -3.16 13.20
CA SER A 430 -30.76 -2.53 14.50
C SER A 430 -31.34 -1.12 14.71
N MET A 431 -31.43 -0.31 13.66
CA MET A 431 -31.88 1.09 13.78
C MET A 431 -33.29 1.25 14.37
N PRO A 432 -34.31 0.45 14.03
CA PRO A 432 -35.63 0.54 14.66
C PRO A 432 -35.55 0.32 16.18
N TYR A 433 -34.77 -0.68 16.63
CA TYR A 433 -34.56 -0.97 18.05
C TYR A 433 -33.79 0.14 18.75
N ARG A 434 -32.77 0.73 18.09
CA ARG A 434 -32.01 1.86 18.64
C ARG A 434 -32.89 3.09 18.84
N ARG A 435 -33.82 3.35 17.92
CA ARG A 435 -34.83 4.42 18.11
C ARG A 435 -35.82 4.09 19.23
N ALA A 436 -36.21 2.82 19.33
CA ALA A 436 -37.16 2.35 20.32
C ALA A 436 -36.65 2.41 21.77
N ILE A 437 -35.35 2.30 22.03
CA ILE A 437 -34.79 2.46 23.41
C ILE A 437 -34.75 3.91 23.88
N SER A 438 -34.90 4.89 23.02
CA SER A 438 -34.95 6.31 23.38
C SER A 438 -36.31 6.61 24.05
N GLY A 439 -36.29 7.35 25.14
CA GLY A 439 -37.49 7.72 25.84
C GLY A 439 -38.30 6.53 26.41
N LEU A 440 -37.64 5.51 26.96
CA LEU A 440 -38.25 4.30 27.51
C LEU A 440 -39.26 4.61 28.64
N GLU A 441 -39.22 5.83 29.17
CA GLU A 441 -40.11 6.32 30.22
C GLU A 441 -41.52 6.60 29.70
N PHE A 442 -41.65 7.04 28.45
CA PHE A 442 -42.93 7.44 27.88
C PHE A 442 -43.72 6.24 27.35
N VAL A 443 -44.67 5.74 28.18
CA VAL A 443 -45.53 4.59 27.85
C VAL A 443 -46.45 4.88 26.66
N GLY A 444 -46.96 6.12 26.54
CA GLY A 444 -47.84 6.49 25.42
C GLY A 444 -47.20 6.41 24.05
N TYR A 445 -45.84 6.46 23.97
CA TYR A 445 -45.12 6.30 22.72
C TYR A 445 -45.20 4.85 22.16
N ASP A 446 -45.44 3.85 23.02
CA ASP A 446 -45.53 2.45 22.61
C ASP A 446 -46.72 2.20 21.65
N ALA A 447 -47.81 2.95 21.82
CA ALA A 447 -48.99 2.83 20.97
C ALA A 447 -48.73 3.29 19.50
N THR A 448 -47.70 4.12 19.30
CA THR A 448 -47.32 4.59 17.95
C THR A 448 -46.31 3.68 17.23
N LEU A 449 -45.78 2.66 17.94
CA LEU A 449 -44.75 1.76 17.41
C LEU A 449 -45.37 0.47 16.84
N PRO A 450 -44.68 -0.15 15.87
CA PRO A 450 -45.02 -1.51 15.44
C PRO A 450 -45.03 -2.49 16.63
N PRO A 451 -45.92 -3.51 16.63
CA PRO A 451 -46.12 -4.45 17.76
C PRO A 451 -44.79 -5.05 18.31
N LYS A 452 -43.86 -5.43 17.44
CA LYS A 452 -42.57 -6.01 17.85
C LYS A 452 -41.70 -5.04 18.63
N LEU A 453 -41.72 -3.76 18.27
CA LEU A 453 -40.95 -2.72 18.97
C LEU A 453 -41.62 -2.30 20.25
N ALA A 454 -42.94 -2.25 20.29
CA ALA A 454 -43.72 -2.01 21.51
C ALA A 454 -43.45 -3.13 22.55
N GLN A 455 -43.50 -4.41 22.11
CA GLN A 455 -43.17 -5.55 22.95
C GLN A 455 -41.71 -5.47 23.48
N PHE A 456 -40.75 -5.16 22.63
CA PHE A 456 -39.37 -4.99 23.04
C PHE A 456 -39.21 -3.92 24.14
N ARG A 457 -39.93 -2.80 24.06
CA ARG A 457 -39.92 -1.76 25.10
C ARG A 457 -40.55 -2.23 26.41
N LEU A 458 -41.65 -3.01 26.32
CA LEU A 458 -42.29 -3.63 27.48
C LEU A 458 -41.35 -4.59 28.19
N ASP A 459 -40.67 -5.48 27.39
CA ASP A 459 -39.71 -6.43 27.94
C ASP A 459 -38.54 -5.74 28.64
N LEU A 460 -37.98 -4.69 28.03
CA LEU A 460 -36.92 -3.90 28.67
C LEU A 460 -37.36 -3.26 29.99
N ARG A 461 -38.58 -2.74 30.05
CA ARG A 461 -39.11 -2.18 31.32
C ARG A 461 -39.29 -3.26 32.38
N MET A 462 -39.83 -4.44 32.00
CA MET A 462 -39.97 -5.56 32.93
C MET A 462 -38.61 -6.05 33.45
N ILE A 463 -37.61 -6.17 32.57
CA ILE A 463 -36.25 -6.55 32.94
C ILE A 463 -35.67 -5.49 33.89
N ALA A 464 -35.77 -4.21 33.57
CA ALA A 464 -35.29 -3.13 34.44
C ALA A 464 -35.96 -3.16 35.85
N ALA A 465 -37.28 -3.45 35.92
CA ALA A 465 -37.96 -3.57 37.20
C ALA A 465 -37.50 -4.81 37.99
N ARG A 466 -37.21 -5.92 37.33
CA ARG A 466 -36.62 -7.13 37.97
C ARG A 466 -35.21 -6.87 38.49
N PHE A 467 -34.37 -6.20 37.73
CA PHE A 467 -33.03 -5.79 38.20
C PHE A 467 -33.11 -4.83 39.40
N ALA A 468 -34.05 -3.87 39.39
CA ALA A 468 -34.23 -2.99 40.51
C ALA A 468 -34.58 -3.74 41.81
N LYS A 469 -35.52 -4.73 41.73
CA LYS A 469 -35.88 -5.58 42.87
C LYS A 469 -34.72 -6.46 43.36
N PHE A 470 -33.89 -6.97 42.43
CA PHE A 470 -32.70 -7.78 42.78
C PHE A 470 -31.65 -6.94 43.50
N TRP A 471 -31.47 -5.69 43.14
CA TRP A 471 -30.49 -4.80 43.77
C TRP A 471 -31.01 -4.27 45.13
N ASP A 472 -32.31 -4.08 45.28
CA ASP A 472 -32.94 -3.76 46.59
C ASP A 472 -32.82 -4.91 47.60
N SER A 473 -32.78 -6.17 47.14
CA SER A 473 -32.72 -7.36 48.01
C SER A 473 -31.28 -7.75 48.43
N LYS A 474 -30.26 -7.25 47.79
CA LYS A 474 -28.83 -7.47 48.15
C LYS A 474 -28.20 -6.21 48.69
N LEU A 475 -27.67 -6.27 49.87
CA LEU A 475 -27.06 -5.25 50.72
C LEU A 475 -25.91 -4.39 50.09
N LEU A 476 -25.73 -4.39 48.78
CA LEU A 476 -24.55 -3.82 48.13
C LEU A 476 -24.67 -2.31 47.86
N PHE A 477 -25.86 -1.72 47.92
CA PHE A 477 -26.08 -0.30 47.67
C PHE A 477 -26.98 0.41 48.69
N THR A 478 -26.58 0.43 49.94
CA THR A 478 -27.19 1.22 51.02
C THR A 478 -27.11 2.75 50.77
N PHE A 479 -26.44 3.20 49.73
CA PHE A 479 -26.23 4.61 49.44
C PHE A 479 -27.20 5.22 48.42
N LEU A 480 -28.05 4.45 47.73
CA LEU A 480 -29.04 4.96 46.79
C LEU A 480 -30.45 4.92 47.39
N PRO A 481 -31.16 6.06 47.44
CA PRO A 481 -32.55 6.09 47.86
C PRO A 481 -33.42 5.16 47.02
N LYS A 482 -34.30 4.34 47.67
CA LYS A 482 -35.14 3.33 46.98
C LYS A 482 -35.89 3.84 45.76
N HIS A 483 -36.34 5.11 45.77
CA HIS A 483 -37.03 5.72 44.62
C HIS A 483 -36.14 5.98 43.40
N ARG A 484 -34.80 5.87 43.49
CA ARG A 484 -33.84 6.00 42.39
C ARG A 484 -33.36 4.66 41.83
N ALA A 485 -33.64 3.55 42.48
CA ALA A 485 -33.17 2.22 42.03
C ALA A 485 -33.75 1.82 40.64
N THR A 486 -35.04 2.05 40.41
CA THR A 486 -35.69 1.76 39.12
C THR A 486 -35.18 2.64 37.96
N PRO A 487 -35.05 3.97 38.10
CA PRO A 487 -34.46 4.80 37.03
C PRO A 487 -33.00 4.46 36.80
N PHE A 488 -32.18 4.12 37.79
CA PHE A 488 -30.81 3.71 37.65
C PHE A 488 -30.68 2.36 36.90
N SER A 489 -31.44 1.32 37.28
CA SER A 489 -31.45 0.02 36.61
C SER A 489 -31.89 0.14 35.15
N ARG A 490 -32.90 1.01 34.89
CA ARG A 490 -33.31 1.33 33.52
C ARG A 490 -32.23 2.02 32.72
N TRP A 491 -31.51 2.99 33.29
CA TRP A 491 -30.40 3.67 32.64
C TRP A 491 -29.29 2.69 32.31
N VAL A 492 -28.88 1.82 33.24
CA VAL A 492 -27.86 0.79 33.00
C VAL A 492 -28.29 -0.16 31.86
N LEU A 493 -29.52 -0.67 31.90
CA LEU A 493 -30.05 -1.57 30.88
C LEU A 493 -30.08 -0.91 29.50
N VAL A 494 -30.55 0.33 29.41
CA VAL A 494 -30.59 1.11 28.17
C VAL A 494 -29.17 1.28 27.61
N LYS A 495 -28.18 1.60 28.45
CA LYS A 495 -26.77 1.70 28.04
C LYS A 495 -26.21 0.38 27.58
N MET A 496 -26.48 -0.72 28.27
CA MET A 496 -26.05 -2.07 27.86
C MET A 496 -26.64 -2.46 26.48
N VAL A 497 -27.93 -2.28 26.29
CA VAL A 497 -28.61 -2.56 25.02
C VAL A 497 -28.10 -1.64 23.90
N ALA A 498 -27.90 -0.37 24.18
CA ALA A 498 -27.34 0.58 23.23
C ALA A 498 -25.93 0.18 22.80
N LEU A 499 -25.09 -0.26 23.75
CA LEU A 499 -23.73 -0.76 23.48
C LEU A 499 -23.78 -2.05 22.66
N SER A 500 -24.67 -2.99 22.99
CA SER A 500 -24.83 -4.24 22.22
C SER A 500 -25.30 -3.98 20.78
N LEU A 501 -26.24 -3.04 20.56
CA LEU A 501 -26.65 -2.61 19.23
C LEU A 501 -25.53 -1.88 18.49
N ALA A 502 -24.71 -1.07 19.17
CA ALA A 502 -23.57 -0.41 18.58
C ALA A 502 -22.47 -1.43 18.16
N ALA A 503 -22.23 -2.44 19.00
CA ALA A 503 -21.31 -3.54 18.67
C ALA A 503 -21.81 -4.35 17.46
N TYR A 504 -23.12 -4.66 17.40
CA TYR A 504 -23.74 -5.30 16.24
C TYR A 504 -23.56 -4.47 14.96
N ASP A 505 -23.86 -3.17 15.02
CA ASP A 505 -23.68 -2.26 13.89
C ASP A 505 -22.24 -2.24 13.41
N LEU A 506 -21.28 -2.20 14.34
CA LEU A 506 -19.86 -2.20 14.02
C LEU A 506 -19.41 -3.53 13.38
N ILE A 507 -19.92 -4.66 13.87
CA ILE A 507 -19.67 -5.98 13.28
C ILE A 507 -20.19 -6.01 11.84
N VAL A 508 -21.45 -5.64 11.62
CA VAL A 508 -22.08 -5.61 10.30
C VAL A 508 -21.32 -4.69 9.35
N LEU A 509 -21.01 -3.47 9.81
CA LEU A 509 -20.26 -2.48 9.04
C LEU A 509 -18.89 -3.02 8.61
N THR A 510 -18.10 -3.48 9.56
CA THR A 510 -16.73 -3.95 9.32
C THR A 510 -16.72 -5.18 8.42
N SER A 511 -17.61 -6.16 8.69
CA SER A 511 -17.70 -7.39 7.88
C SER A 511 -18.09 -7.09 6.42
N LEU A 512 -19.09 -6.25 6.20
CA LEU A 512 -19.56 -5.94 4.84
C LEU A 512 -18.56 -5.10 4.06
N ILE A 513 -17.87 -4.16 4.70
CA ILE A 513 -16.78 -3.41 4.07
C ILE A 513 -15.65 -4.37 3.70
N GLN A 514 -15.20 -5.22 4.63
CA GLN A 514 -14.09 -6.15 4.39
C GLN A 514 -14.40 -7.14 3.25
N ILE A 515 -15.60 -7.72 3.25
CA ILE A 515 -16.06 -8.64 2.20
C ILE A 515 -16.15 -7.92 0.84
N SER A 516 -16.72 -6.72 0.81
CA SER A 516 -16.90 -5.96 -0.43
C SER A 516 -15.59 -5.42 -1.00
N LEU A 517 -14.59 -5.16 -0.15
CA LEU A 517 -13.26 -4.74 -0.57
C LEU A 517 -12.33 -5.91 -0.89
N ALA A 518 -12.76 -7.16 -0.73
CA ALA A 518 -11.93 -8.34 -0.97
C ALA A 518 -11.32 -8.36 -2.39
N LEU A 519 -12.09 -8.02 -3.41
CA LEU A 519 -11.62 -7.99 -4.79
C LEU A 519 -10.49 -6.97 -5.02
N PRO A 520 -10.65 -5.66 -4.73
CA PRO A 520 -9.54 -4.71 -4.91
C PRO A 520 -8.36 -4.98 -3.96
N MET A 521 -8.58 -5.51 -2.76
CA MET A 521 -7.51 -5.89 -1.85
C MET A 521 -6.68 -7.04 -2.41
N SER A 522 -7.31 -8.05 -2.99
CA SER A 522 -6.66 -9.17 -3.66
C SER A 522 -5.92 -8.71 -4.93
N PHE A 523 -6.50 -7.79 -5.70
CA PHE A 523 -5.92 -7.30 -6.96
C PHE A 523 -4.71 -6.40 -6.76
N TYR A 524 -4.77 -5.42 -5.83
CA TYR A 524 -3.73 -4.42 -5.66
C TYR A 524 -2.67 -4.79 -4.60
N PHE A 525 -3.07 -5.53 -3.56
CA PHE A 525 -2.21 -5.75 -2.40
C PHE A 525 -1.91 -7.22 -2.13
N HIS A 526 -2.54 -8.14 -2.87
CA HIS A 526 -2.34 -9.59 -2.74
C HIS A 526 -2.53 -10.09 -1.31
N ARG A 527 -3.44 -9.45 -0.54
CA ARG A 527 -3.68 -9.79 0.86
C ARG A 527 -5.10 -9.57 1.31
N MET A 528 -5.56 -10.42 2.21
CA MET A 528 -6.84 -10.29 2.91
C MET A 528 -6.61 -10.47 4.41
N ALA A 529 -6.97 -9.45 5.21
CA ALA A 529 -6.81 -9.47 6.65
C ALA A 529 -7.90 -10.33 7.31
N LEU A 530 -7.57 -11.51 7.83
CA LEU A 530 -8.52 -12.37 8.54
C LEU A 530 -8.90 -11.80 9.90
N LEU A 531 -7.92 -11.25 10.61
CA LEU A 531 -8.13 -10.65 11.93
C LEU A 531 -8.55 -9.18 11.87
N GLY A 532 -8.92 -8.69 10.67
CA GLY A 532 -9.40 -7.31 10.51
C GLY A 532 -10.69 -7.03 11.29
N LEU A 533 -11.62 -8.00 11.39
CA LEU A 533 -12.86 -7.82 12.15
C LEU A 533 -12.59 -7.62 13.66
N PRO A 534 -11.95 -8.56 14.40
CA PRO A 534 -11.69 -8.35 15.82
C PRO A 534 -10.77 -7.15 16.09
N THR A 535 -9.79 -6.89 15.23
CA THR A 535 -8.94 -5.72 15.34
C THR A 535 -9.76 -4.43 15.26
N ASN A 536 -10.60 -4.27 14.22
CA ASN A 536 -11.42 -3.06 14.03
C ASN A 536 -12.48 -2.86 15.13
N MET A 537 -12.97 -3.93 15.74
CA MET A 537 -13.88 -3.80 16.89
C MET A 537 -13.25 -3.10 18.09
N ILE A 538 -11.94 -3.20 18.25
CA ILE A 538 -11.19 -2.54 19.32
C ILE A 538 -10.65 -1.19 18.86
N ILE A 539 -9.97 -1.13 17.71
CA ILE A 539 -9.25 0.08 17.31
C ILE A 539 -10.16 1.19 16.80
N VAL A 540 -11.31 0.88 16.17
CA VAL A 540 -12.22 1.93 15.66
C VAL A 540 -12.84 2.77 16.80
N PRO A 541 -13.38 2.18 17.88
CA PRO A 541 -13.79 2.96 19.04
C PRO A 541 -12.67 3.76 19.70
N LEU A 542 -11.47 3.16 19.84
CA LEU A 542 -10.29 3.85 20.39
C LEU A 542 -9.86 5.04 19.52
N THR A 543 -9.90 4.89 18.19
CA THR A 543 -9.62 5.99 17.26
C THR A 543 -10.62 7.13 17.41
N GLY A 544 -11.89 6.80 17.67
CA GLY A 544 -12.94 7.78 17.96
C GLY A 544 -12.64 8.63 19.20
N VAL A 545 -11.85 8.14 20.16
CA VAL A 545 -11.34 8.86 21.33
C VAL A 545 -10.01 9.53 21.02
N LEU A 546 -9.06 8.78 20.41
CA LEU A 546 -7.71 9.24 20.11
C LEU A 546 -7.71 10.52 19.27
N MET A 547 -8.51 10.57 18.20
CA MET A 547 -8.49 11.69 17.28
C MET A 547 -8.87 13.01 17.91
N PRO A 548 -10.04 13.17 18.55
CA PRO A 548 -10.40 14.45 19.17
C PRO A 548 -9.49 14.81 20.36
N VAL A 549 -9.10 13.83 21.18
CA VAL A 549 -8.25 14.09 22.35
C VAL A 549 -6.81 14.40 21.93
N GLY A 550 -6.24 13.68 20.95
CA GLY A 550 -4.91 13.94 20.41
C GLY A 550 -4.80 15.30 19.73
N MET A 551 -5.82 15.69 18.93
CA MET A 551 -5.90 17.03 18.36
C MET A 551 -6.01 18.12 19.45
N ALA A 552 -6.85 17.90 20.46
CA ALA A 552 -6.97 18.80 21.59
C ALA A 552 -5.66 18.89 22.40
N ALA A 553 -4.99 17.75 22.67
CA ALA A 553 -3.70 17.71 23.33
C ALA A 553 -2.66 18.56 22.59
N THR A 554 -2.60 18.40 21.27
CA THR A 554 -1.68 19.17 20.43
C THR A 554 -1.97 20.67 20.47
N LEU A 555 -3.24 21.08 20.36
CA LEU A 555 -3.60 22.50 20.39
C LEU A 555 -3.41 23.12 21.79
N ILE A 556 -3.79 22.40 22.85
CA ILE A 556 -3.65 22.87 24.23
C ILE A 556 -2.16 22.98 24.62
N SER A 557 -1.30 22.11 24.08
CA SER A 557 0.15 22.15 24.38
C SER A 557 0.83 23.44 23.93
N TYR A 558 0.28 24.12 22.91
CA TYR A 558 0.77 25.47 22.52
C TYR A 558 0.39 26.55 23.55
N LEU A 559 -0.71 26.36 24.26
CA LEU A 559 -1.19 27.34 25.27
C LEU A 559 -0.57 27.06 26.64
N SER A 560 -0.54 25.80 27.05
CA SER A 560 -0.02 25.40 28.35
C SER A 560 0.37 23.92 28.38
N PRO A 561 1.65 23.59 28.57
CA PRO A 561 2.10 22.21 28.77
C PRO A 561 1.45 21.53 29.98
N ILE A 562 1.09 22.29 31.02
CA ILE A 562 0.46 21.73 32.21
C ILE A 562 -0.99 21.29 31.91
N LEU A 563 -1.76 22.12 31.23
CA LEU A 563 -3.14 21.78 30.84
C LEU A 563 -3.20 20.64 29.83
N ALA A 564 -2.16 20.49 29.00
CA ALA A 564 -2.05 19.43 28.01
C ALA A 564 -1.74 18.06 28.62
N ARG A 565 -1.24 17.95 29.86
CA ARG A 565 -0.83 16.69 30.50
C ARG A 565 -1.94 15.64 30.49
N LEU A 566 -3.14 16.00 30.95
CA LEU A 566 -4.25 15.05 30.99
C LEU A 566 -4.68 14.56 29.59
N PRO A 567 -4.92 15.44 28.59
CA PRO A 567 -5.14 15.00 27.22
C PRO A 567 -4.01 14.16 26.65
N ILE A 568 -2.74 14.47 26.91
CA ILE A 568 -1.59 13.67 26.45
C ILE A 568 -1.62 12.27 27.07
N MET A 569 -1.89 12.14 28.36
CA MET A 569 -2.01 10.85 29.04
C MET A 569 -3.13 9.98 28.44
N ILE A 570 -4.30 10.57 28.15
CA ILE A 570 -5.42 9.87 27.49
C ILE A 570 -5.01 9.47 26.07
N THR A 571 -4.31 10.33 25.34
CA THR A 571 -3.79 10.05 24.01
C THR A 571 -2.81 8.87 24.06
N ALA A 572 -1.85 8.87 25.00
CA ALA A 572 -0.90 7.77 25.17
C ALA A 572 -1.61 6.45 25.47
N LEU A 573 -2.54 6.44 26.42
CA LEU A 573 -3.30 5.24 26.80
C LEU A 573 -4.09 4.67 25.61
N THR A 574 -4.80 5.52 24.86
CA THR A 574 -5.58 5.09 23.69
C THR A 574 -4.69 4.61 22.55
N LEU A 575 -3.54 5.25 22.37
CA LEU A 575 -2.55 4.86 21.36
C LEU A 575 -1.92 3.51 21.69
N HIS A 576 -1.55 3.25 22.95
CA HIS A 576 -1.11 1.93 23.41
C HIS A 576 -2.16 0.86 23.18
N GLY A 577 -3.43 1.17 23.38
CA GLY A 577 -4.53 0.25 23.05
C GLY A 577 -4.58 -0.08 21.57
N ILE A 578 -4.34 0.89 20.69
CA ILE A 578 -4.33 0.70 19.24
C ILE A 578 -3.09 -0.07 18.81
N THR A 579 -1.89 0.42 19.13
CA THR A 579 -0.62 -0.19 18.72
C THR A 579 -0.45 -1.60 19.29
N GLY A 580 -0.78 -1.79 20.58
CA GLY A 580 -0.74 -3.11 21.22
C GLY A 580 -1.72 -4.11 20.60
N THR A 581 -2.95 -3.67 20.24
CA THR A 581 -3.92 -4.52 19.54
C THR A 581 -3.39 -4.93 18.16
N VAL A 582 -2.85 -3.97 17.41
CA VAL A 582 -2.31 -4.20 16.07
C VAL A 582 -1.10 -5.14 16.12
N GLN A 583 -0.16 -4.91 17.03
CA GLN A 583 1.01 -5.77 17.21
C GLN A 583 0.61 -7.19 17.65
N HIS A 584 -0.34 -7.31 18.59
CA HIS A 584 -0.81 -8.62 19.07
C HIS A 584 -1.45 -9.44 17.94
N PHE A 585 -2.41 -8.89 17.23
CA PHE A 585 -3.07 -9.60 16.14
C PHE A 585 -2.18 -9.70 14.89
N GLY A 586 -1.37 -8.69 14.57
CA GLY A 586 -0.43 -8.67 13.44
C GLY A 586 0.68 -9.72 13.57
N GLY A 587 1.13 -10.00 14.81
CA GLY A 587 2.11 -11.05 15.09
C GLY A 587 1.59 -12.48 14.91
N MET A 588 0.26 -12.69 14.80
CA MET A 588 -0.30 -14.03 14.62
C MET A 588 -0.06 -14.54 13.19
N ARG A 589 0.27 -15.84 13.05
CA ARG A 589 0.55 -16.47 11.74
C ARG A 589 -0.62 -16.35 10.76
N PHE A 590 -1.86 -16.41 11.24
CA PHE A 590 -3.10 -16.34 10.46
C PHE A 590 -3.72 -14.94 10.44
N ALA A 591 -2.95 -13.88 10.72
CA ALA A 591 -3.45 -12.50 10.68
C ALA A 591 -3.99 -12.11 9.29
N GLU A 592 -3.32 -12.59 8.24
CA GLU A 592 -3.67 -12.36 6.84
C GLU A 592 -3.58 -13.64 6.00
N ILE A 593 -4.29 -13.65 4.88
CA ILE A 593 -4.11 -14.61 3.79
C ILE A 593 -3.50 -13.88 2.62
N ARG A 594 -2.44 -14.45 2.03
CA ARG A 594 -1.90 -14.00 0.75
C ARG A 594 -2.71 -14.58 -0.38
N THR A 595 -3.04 -13.75 -1.36
CA THR A 595 -3.88 -14.12 -2.49
C THR A 595 -3.14 -13.87 -3.80
N ALA A 596 -3.27 -14.79 -4.74
CA ALA A 596 -2.82 -14.54 -6.10
C ALA A 596 -3.72 -13.52 -6.80
N MET A 597 -3.30 -13.06 -7.97
CA MET A 597 -4.10 -12.16 -8.79
C MET A 597 -5.40 -12.83 -9.21
N PRO A 598 -6.58 -12.25 -8.96
CA PRO A 598 -7.86 -12.87 -9.32
C PRO A 598 -8.04 -12.93 -10.84
N SER A 599 -8.56 -14.05 -11.35
CA SER A 599 -8.91 -14.17 -12.76
C SER A 599 -10.04 -13.22 -13.16
N LEU A 600 -10.12 -12.84 -14.43
CA LEU A 600 -11.19 -11.96 -14.95
C LEU A 600 -12.58 -12.52 -14.68
N VAL A 601 -12.74 -13.85 -14.75
CA VAL A 601 -14.02 -14.52 -14.44
C VAL A 601 -14.41 -14.32 -12.98
N LEU A 602 -13.46 -14.51 -12.06
CA LEU A 602 -13.70 -14.34 -10.63
C LEU A 602 -13.96 -12.88 -10.27
N ALA A 603 -13.24 -11.94 -10.90
CA ALA A 603 -13.49 -10.52 -10.77
C ALA A 603 -14.90 -10.13 -11.25
N PHE A 604 -15.35 -10.70 -12.36
CA PHE A 604 -16.71 -10.51 -12.87
C PHE A 604 -17.78 -11.08 -11.93
N ILE A 605 -17.56 -12.29 -11.39
CA ILE A 605 -18.47 -12.92 -10.41
C ILE A 605 -18.58 -12.05 -9.14
N ALA A 606 -17.44 -11.61 -8.58
CA ALA A 606 -17.42 -10.79 -7.37
C ALA A 606 -18.11 -9.42 -7.60
N SER A 607 -17.84 -8.78 -8.73
CA SER A 607 -18.50 -7.52 -9.11
C SER A 607 -20.00 -7.68 -9.30
N SER A 608 -20.43 -8.77 -9.96
CA SER A 608 -21.85 -9.08 -10.17
C SER A 608 -22.57 -9.37 -8.85
N ALA A 609 -21.95 -10.13 -7.95
CA ALA A 609 -22.48 -10.39 -6.60
C ALA A 609 -22.63 -9.08 -5.81
N PHE A 610 -21.69 -8.17 -5.92
CA PHE A 610 -21.74 -6.85 -5.30
C PHE A 610 -22.91 -6.01 -5.83
N VAL A 611 -23.04 -5.89 -7.15
CA VAL A 611 -24.14 -5.15 -7.79
C VAL A 611 -25.48 -5.78 -7.42
N PHE A 612 -25.58 -7.11 -7.45
CA PHE A 612 -26.81 -7.82 -7.04
C PHE A 612 -27.18 -7.52 -5.57
N ALA A 613 -26.18 -7.50 -4.67
CA ALA A 613 -26.43 -7.17 -3.26
C ALA A 613 -26.98 -5.75 -3.06
N MET A 614 -26.47 -4.76 -3.80
CA MET A 614 -26.97 -3.38 -3.74
C MET A 614 -28.47 -3.27 -4.08
N PHE A 615 -28.94 -4.08 -5.02
CA PHE A 615 -30.35 -4.09 -5.40
C PHE A 615 -31.20 -5.00 -4.51
N ALA A 616 -30.73 -6.21 -4.21
CA ALA A 616 -31.49 -7.24 -3.50
C ALA A 616 -31.77 -6.86 -2.03
N ILE A 617 -30.81 -6.18 -1.36
CA ILE A 617 -30.92 -5.85 0.06
C ILE A 617 -32.09 -4.90 0.36
N ARG A 618 -32.53 -4.12 -0.64
CA ARG A 618 -33.66 -3.19 -0.53
C ARG A 618 -35.01 -3.83 -0.87
N ARG A 619 -35.03 -5.04 -1.42
CA ARG A 619 -36.23 -5.72 -1.92
C ARG A 619 -36.85 -6.64 -0.85
N HIS A 620 -36.59 -7.92 -0.92
CA HIS A 620 -37.18 -8.93 -0.05
C HIS A 620 -36.13 -9.55 0.87
N ARG A 621 -36.50 -10.00 2.09
CA ARG A 621 -35.55 -10.55 3.09
C ARG A 621 -34.76 -11.76 2.56
N LEU A 622 -35.41 -12.65 1.82
CA LEU A 622 -34.75 -13.82 1.22
C LEU A 622 -33.72 -13.40 0.17
N LEU A 623 -34.07 -12.42 -0.69
CA LEU A 623 -33.12 -11.87 -1.68
C LEU A 623 -31.94 -11.16 -0.99
N ALA A 624 -32.20 -10.44 0.10
CA ALA A 624 -31.12 -9.85 0.89
C ALA A 624 -30.20 -10.91 1.49
N ALA A 625 -30.76 -11.95 2.10
CA ALA A 625 -29.97 -13.06 2.65
C ALA A 625 -29.15 -13.78 1.56
N SER A 626 -29.78 -14.15 0.43
CA SER A 626 -29.09 -14.82 -0.68
C SER A 626 -27.98 -13.96 -1.27
N SER A 627 -28.17 -12.63 -1.36
CA SER A 627 -27.15 -11.72 -1.89
C SER A 627 -25.94 -11.59 -0.94
N LEU A 628 -26.18 -11.59 0.39
CA LEU A 628 -25.12 -11.61 1.37
C LEU A 628 -24.31 -12.92 1.33
N VAL A 629 -24.99 -14.05 1.19
CA VAL A 629 -24.35 -15.35 0.99
C VAL A 629 -23.52 -15.35 -0.29
N GLY A 630 -24.05 -14.80 -1.39
CA GLY A 630 -23.30 -14.64 -2.64
C GLY A 630 -22.07 -13.78 -2.52
N LEU A 631 -22.14 -12.67 -1.78
CA LEU A 631 -20.96 -11.83 -1.50
C LEU A 631 -19.90 -12.58 -0.66
N CYS A 632 -20.34 -13.29 0.39
CA CYS A 632 -19.44 -14.10 1.20
C CYS A 632 -18.78 -15.21 0.37
N ALA A 633 -19.54 -15.91 -0.46
CA ALA A 633 -19.02 -16.94 -1.35
C ALA A 633 -17.99 -16.36 -2.34
N ALA A 634 -18.27 -15.21 -2.95
CA ALA A 634 -17.33 -14.54 -3.84
C ALA A 634 -16.03 -14.15 -3.12
N ALA A 635 -16.11 -13.62 -1.89
CA ALA A 635 -14.93 -13.28 -1.09
C ALA A 635 -14.12 -14.54 -0.72
N ILE A 636 -14.77 -15.65 -0.38
CA ILE A 636 -14.09 -16.93 -0.10
C ILE A 636 -13.41 -17.45 -1.37
N LEU A 637 -14.08 -17.39 -2.53
CA LEU A 637 -13.49 -17.83 -3.80
C LEU A 637 -12.21 -17.03 -4.15
N LEU A 638 -12.14 -15.74 -3.77
CA LEU A 638 -10.94 -14.92 -3.95
C LEU A 638 -9.75 -15.37 -3.07
N THR A 639 -9.99 -16.13 -2.00
CA THR A 639 -8.92 -16.69 -1.16
C THR A 639 -8.40 -18.03 -1.67
N LEU A 640 -9.12 -18.67 -2.57
CA LEU A 640 -8.68 -19.95 -3.13
C LEU A 640 -7.53 -19.71 -4.11
N PRO A 641 -6.43 -20.50 -4.02
CA PRO A 641 -5.35 -20.37 -4.96
C PRO A 641 -5.84 -20.71 -6.38
N PRO A 642 -5.58 -19.86 -7.37
CA PRO A 642 -5.86 -20.22 -8.76
C PRO A 642 -4.94 -21.38 -9.18
N LYS A 643 -5.28 -22.01 -10.29
CA LYS A 643 -4.33 -22.93 -10.92
C LYS A 643 -3.12 -22.11 -11.40
N PRO A 644 -1.88 -22.50 -11.02
CA PRO A 644 -0.69 -21.84 -11.56
C PRO A 644 -0.64 -21.96 -13.08
N ASP A 645 -0.13 -20.93 -13.72
CA ASP A 645 0.08 -20.88 -15.16
C ASP A 645 1.38 -21.61 -15.51
N PHE A 646 1.33 -22.94 -15.57
CA PHE A 646 2.45 -23.83 -15.87
C PHE A 646 2.20 -24.62 -17.15
N HIS A 647 3.25 -24.95 -17.86
CA HIS A 647 3.23 -25.79 -19.05
C HIS A 647 3.61 -27.23 -18.68
N PRO A 648 2.63 -28.15 -18.50
CA PRO A 648 2.96 -29.53 -18.12
C PRO A 648 3.88 -30.18 -19.13
N GLY A 649 4.92 -30.88 -18.62
CA GLY A 649 5.91 -31.54 -19.47
C GLY A 649 7.01 -30.64 -20.04
N VAL A 650 7.00 -29.35 -19.67
CA VAL A 650 8.02 -28.37 -20.07
C VAL A 650 8.69 -27.82 -18.82
N ALA A 651 10.01 -27.70 -18.83
CA ALA A 651 10.71 -26.96 -17.79
C ALA A 651 10.76 -25.47 -18.15
N GLU A 652 10.54 -24.61 -17.16
CA GLU A 652 10.60 -23.15 -17.34
C GLU A 652 11.76 -22.59 -16.50
N VAL A 653 12.57 -21.73 -17.09
CA VAL A 653 13.62 -20.95 -16.40
C VAL A 653 13.35 -19.48 -16.69
N THR A 654 12.95 -18.71 -15.66
CA THR A 654 12.64 -17.30 -15.82
C THR A 654 13.60 -16.44 -15.01
N ALA A 655 14.32 -15.55 -15.69
CA ALA A 655 15.05 -14.47 -15.05
C ALA A 655 14.08 -13.32 -14.79
N ILE A 656 13.80 -13.03 -13.52
CA ILE A 656 12.90 -11.95 -13.08
C ILE A 656 13.70 -10.64 -13.07
N ASP A 657 13.13 -9.56 -13.61
CA ASP A 657 13.74 -8.23 -13.48
C ASP A 657 13.59 -7.73 -12.03
N VAL A 658 14.66 -7.88 -11.27
CA VAL A 658 14.77 -7.37 -9.88
C VAL A 658 15.64 -6.13 -9.79
N GLY A 659 15.95 -5.52 -10.92
CA GLY A 659 16.97 -4.50 -11.04
C GLY A 659 18.36 -5.11 -10.92
N GLN A 660 19.21 -4.51 -10.10
CA GLN A 660 20.54 -5.09 -9.85
C GLN A 660 20.40 -6.27 -8.87
N GLY A 661 20.87 -7.45 -9.26
CA GLY A 661 20.78 -8.67 -8.48
C GLY A 661 20.15 -9.81 -9.28
N ASP A 662 20.06 -10.98 -8.67
CA ASP A 662 19.48 -12.18 -9.28
C ASP A 662 18.17 -12.59 -8.61
N SER A 663 17.24 -13.04 -9.43
CA SER A 663 16.08 -13.83 -8.99
C SER A 663 15.62 -14.68 -10.17
N ILE A 664 15.80 -15.99 -10.05
CA ILE A 664 15.51 -16.94 -11.14
C ILE A 664 14.46 -17.93 -10.65
N LEU A 665 13.31 -17.94 -11.30
CA LEU A 665 12.27 -18.93 -11.07
C LEU A 665 12.50 -20.12 -12.00
N VAL A 666 12.56 -21.32 -11.43
CA VAL A 666 12.54 -22.57 -12.18
C VAL A 666 11.23 -23.30 -11.87
N VAL A 667 10.49 -23.67 -12.94
CA VAL A 667 9.30 -24.52 -12.83
C VAL A 667 9.63 -25.84 -13.52
N SER A 668 9.46 -26.94 -12.80
CA SER A 668 9.73 -28.27 -13.31
C SER A 668 8.59 -28.78 -14.22
N PRO A 669 8.83 -29.78 -15.06
CA PRO A 669 7.79 -30.40 -15.91
C PRO A 669 6.60 -30.97 -15.12
N GLU A 670 6.81 -31.33 -13.87
CA GLU A 670 5.77 -31.80 -12.94
C GLU A 670 5.11 -30.67 -12.13
N GLY A 671 5.53 -29.39 -12.35
CA GLY A 671 4.97 -28.21 -11.70
C GLY A 671 5.59 -27.89 -10.34
N ARG A 672 6.73 -28.52 -9.94
CA ARG A 672 7.47 -28.06 -8.74
C ARG A 672 8.22 -26.77 -9.02
N THR A 673 8.32 -25.92 -8.02
CA THR A 673 8.84 -24.55 -8.15
C THR A 673 10.05 -24.31 -7.26
N LEU A 674 11.13 -23.81 -7.86
CA LEU A 674 12.36 -23.39 -7.19
C LEU A 674 12.65 -21.94 -7.52
N LEU A 675 12.84 -21.09 -6.51
CA LEU A 675 13.33 -19.73 -6.70
C LEU A 675 14.78 -19.62 -6.25
N ILE A 676 15.66 -19.23 -7.15
CA ILE A 676 17.09 -19.04 -6.90
C ILE A 676 17.34 -17.54 -6.75
N ASP A 677 17.80 -17.14 -5.59
CA ASP A 677 18.00 -15.76 -5.14
C ASP A 677 16.71 -14.91 -5.12
N GLY A 678 16.73 -13.85 -4.37
CA GLY A 678 15.56 -13.02 -4.16
C GLY A 678 15.73 -11.56 -4.57
N GLY A 679 16.84 -11.23 -5.22
CA GLY A 679 17.21 -9.87 -5.49
C GLY A 679 17.48 -9.06 -4.23
N GLY A 680 17.77 -7.80 -4.41
CA GLY A 680 17.98 -6.87 -3.30
C GLY A 680 18.54 -5.53 -3.78
N PRO A 681 18.59 -4.53 -2.92
CA PRO A 681 19.15 -3.25 -3.30
C PRO A 681 20.67 -3.35 -3.45
N ALA A 682 21.17 -3.06 -4.64
CA ALA A 682 22.57 -2.86 -4.87
C ALA A 682 22.93 -1.39 -4.58
N GLY A 683 23.89 -1.17 -3.68
CA GLY A 683 24.42 0.17 -3.40
C GLY A 683 23.60 1.02 -2.41
N PRO A 684 23.88 2.33 -2.32
CA PRO A 684 23.37 3.22 -1.27
C PRO A 684 21.87 3.59 -1.37
N MET A 685 21.19 3.25 -2.46
CA MET A 685 19.76 3.55 -2.64
C MET A 685 18.85 2.55 -1.91
N ARG A 686 19.06 2.36 -0.61
CA ARG A 686 18.14 1.58 0.22
C ARG A 686 16.97 2.47 0.65
N SER A 687 15.80 2.30 0.06
CA SER A 687 14.57 2.78 0.68
C SER A 687 14.19 1.80 1.79
N GLU A 688 14.04 2.26 3.03
CA GLU A 688 13.50 1.44 4.12
C GLU A 688 12.07 0.94 3.84
N LEU A 689 11.40 1.52 2.87
CA LEU A 689 10.01 1.24 2.51
C LEU A 689 9.89 0.25 1.35
N PHE A 690 10.95 0.07 0.54
CA PHE A 690 10.94 -0.79 -0.64
C PHE A 690 11.81 -2.02 -0.40
N GLU A 691 11.27 -3.17 -0.70
CA GLU A 691 11.98 -4.45 -0.59
C GLU A 691 11.66 -5.33 -1.79
N VAL A 692 12.71 -5.74 -2.50
CA VAL A 692 12.59 -6.42 -3.78
C VAL A 692 11.79 -7.72 -3.68
N GLY A 693 11.96 -8.50 -2.61
CA GLY A 693 11.22 -9.74 -2.41
C GLY A 693 9.71 -9.53 -2.22
N GLU A 694 9.30 -8.49 -1.47
CA GLU A 694 7.89 -8.17 -1.23
C GLU A 694 7.27 -7.41 -2.41
N ASP A 695 8.01 -6.43 -2.96
CA ASP A 695 7.44 -5.42 -3.87
C ASP A 695 7.65 -5.77 -5.36
N VAL A 696 8.53 -6.75 -5.67
CA VAL A 696 8.85 -7.14 -7.07
C VAL A 696 8.67 -8.64 -7.29
N VAL A 697 9.39 -9.48 -6.54
CA VAL A 697 9.40 -10.94 -6.75
C VAL A 697 8.04 -11.55 -6.38
N SER A 698 7.49 -11.18 -5.22
CA SER A 698 6.20 -11.72 -4.77
C SER A 698 5.03 -11.36 -5.71
N PRO A 699 4.85 -10.11 -6.17
CA PRO A 699 3.82 -9.77 -7.17
C PRO A 699 3.96 -10.55 -8.48
N TYR A 700 5.20 -10.77 -8.97
CA TYR A 700 5.43 -11.60 -10.15
C TYR A 700 4.94 -13.05 -9.92
N LEU A 701 5.31 -13.67 -8.81
CA LEU A 701 4.88 -15.03 -8.48
C LEU A 701 3.36 -15.12 -8.35
N TRP A 702 2.71 -14.14 -7.69
CA TRP A 702 1.25 -14.10 -7.58
C TRP A 702 0.56 -13.86 -8.92
N SER A 703 1.16 -13.09 -9.84
CA SER A 703 0.62 -12.92 -11.19
C SER A 703 0.60 -14.21 -11.99
N ARG A 704 1.57 -15.13 -11.72
CA ARG A 704 1.65 -16.49 -12.27
C ARG A 704 0.75 -17.49 -11.52
N GLY A 705 -0.04 -17.04 -10.53
CA GLY A 705 -0.88 -17.91 -9.71
C GLY A 705 -0.12 -18.76 -8.70
N ILE A 706 1.18 -18.53 -8.51
CA ILE A 706 2.02 -19.24 -7.54
C ILE A 706 1.71 -18.68 -6.16
N THR A 707 1.31 -19.54 -5.23
CA THR A 707 1.01 -19.16 -3.83
C THR A 707 1.91 -19.91 -2.83
N ARG A 708 2.66 -20.90 -3.30
CA ARG A 708 3.65 -21.66 -2.54
C ARG A 708 4.86 -21.95 -3.42
N LEU A 709 6.03 -22.06 -2.82
CA LEU A 709 7.24 -22.54 -3.46
C LEU A 709 7.64 -23.89 -2.83
N ASP A 710 8.16 -24.81 -3.65
CA ASP A 710 8.68 -26.08 -3.13
C ASP A 710 10.06 -25.86 -2.50
N ALA A 711 10.92 -25.08 -3.18
CA ALA A 711 12.24 -24.75 -2.68
C ALA A 711 12.64 -23.30 -3.00
N ILE A 712 13.53 -22.77 -2.18
CA ILE A 712 14.29 -21.55 -2.47
C ILE A 712 15.79 -21.87 -2.38
N ALA A 713 16.61 -21.19 -3.16
CA ALA A 713 18.06 -21.34 -3.12
C ALA A 713 18.73 -19.98 -2.91
N LEU A 714 19.82 -19.95 -2.17
CA LEU A 714 20.71 -18.82 -2.05
C LEU A 714 22.05 -19.19 -2.70
N THR A 715 22.44 -18.46 -3.74
CA THR A 715 23.74 -18.66 -4.37
C THR A 715 24.86 -18.23 -3.44
N HIS A 716 24.83 -16.99 -2.96
CA HIS A 716 25.81 -16.48 -2.02
C HIS A 716 25.24 -15.31 -1.19
N ALA A 717 25.90 -14.97 -0.06
CA ALA A 717 25.35 -14.09 0.96
C ALA A 717 25.56 -12.59 0.69
N HIS A 718 25.54 -12.13 -0.59
CA HIS A 718 25.46 -10.72 -0.92
C HIS A 718 24.03 -10.20 -0.85
N SER A 719 23.89 -8.87 -0.65
CA SER A 719 22.56 -8.26 -0.43
C SER A 719 21.65 -8.30 -1.64
N ASP A 720 22.20 -8.24 -2.84
CA ASP A 720 21.50 -8.30 -4.11
C ASP A 720 21.04 -9.71 -4.54
N HIS A 721 21.33 -10.72 -3.72
CA HIS A 721 20.85 -12.09 -3.84
C HIS A 721 20.00 -12.52 -2.66
N LEU A 722 20.44 -12.17 -1.43
CA LEU A 722 19.84 -12.65 -0.19
C LEU A 722 18.64 -11.83 0.28
N SER A 723 18.65 -10.50 0.06
CA SER A 723 17.74 -9.60 0.81
C SER A 723 16.25 -9.93 0.60
N GLY A 724 15.82 -10.22 -0.63
CA GLY A 724 14.44 -10.53 -0.94
C GLY A 724 13.96 -11.91 -0.49
N LEU A 725 14.89 -12.87 -0.26
CA LEU A 725 14.51 -14.24 0.10
C LEU A 725 13.74 -14.31 1.43
N ARG A 726 13.98 -13.41 2.36
CA ARG A 726 13.29 -13.40 3.65
C ARG A 726 11.79 -13.11 3.50
N SER A 727 11.40 -12.16 2.67
CA SER A 727 9.99 -11.88 2.38
C SER A 727 9.37 -12.96 1.52
N VAL A 728 10.09 -13.49 0.53
CA VAL A 728 9.65 -14.64 -0.27
C VAL A 728 9.37 -15.85 0.63
N MET A 729 10.27 -16.19 1.55
CA MET A 729 10.08 -17.28 2.49
C MET A 729 8.82 -17.08 3.35
N SER A 730 8.57 -15.86 3.80
CA SER A 730 7.36 -15.52 4.58
C SER A 730 6.06 -15.60 3.77
N ASN A 731 6.12 -15.26 2.47
CA ASN A 731 4.95 -15.19 1.61
C ASN A 731 4.58 -16.53 0.97
N PHE A 732 5.57 -17.39 0.68
CA PHE A 732 5.38 -18.60 -0.11
C PHE A 732 5.68 -19.91 0.64
N HIS A 733 6.15 -19.82 1.88
CA HIS A 733 6.36 -20.97 2.79
C HIS A 733 7.04 -22.17 2.10
N PRO A 734 8.28 -22.05 1.59
CA PRO A 734 8.97 -23.13 0.92
C PRO A 734 9.21 -24.31 1.85
N HIS A 735 9.35 -25.51 1.30
CA HIS A 735 9.70 -26.71 2.09
C HIS A 735 11.20 -26.78 2.34
N GLU A 736 12.00 -26.29 1.39
CA GLU A 736 13.47 -26.42 1.42
C GLU A 736 14.16 -25.08 1.14
N LEU A 737 15.29 -24.86 1.81
CA LEU A 737 16.25 -23.79 1.54
C LEU A 737 17.58 -24.44 1.14
N TRP A 738 17.99 -24.26 -0.13
CA TRP A 738 19.26 -24.74 -0.64
C TRP A 738 20.33 -23.67 -0.46
N VAL A 739 21.49 -24.04 0.11
CA VAL A 739 22.59 -23.09 0.36
C VAL A 739 23.94 -23.75 0.09
N GLY A 740 24.88 -23.00 -0.48
CA GLY A 740 26.29 -23.37 -0.52
C GLY A 740 27.03 -23.01 0.77
N SER A 741 28.36 -22.96 0.70
CA SER A 741 29.23 -22.51 1.78
C SER A 741 29.23 -20.98 1.83
N ASN A 742 28.56 -20.41 2.81
CA ASN A 742 28.47 -18.95 3.02
C ASN A 742 29.06 -18.52 4.37
N PRO A 743 29.70 -17.34 4.48
CA PRO A 743 30.16 -16.81 5.74
C PRO A 743 28.98 -16.46 6.68
N PRO A 744 29.18 -16.56 8.02
CA PRO A 744 28.13 -16.31 8.99
C PRO A 744 27.84 -14.80 9.19
N THR A 745 27.49 -14.11 8.10
CA THR A 745 27.05 -12.70 8.16
C THR A 745 25.73 -12.55 8.90
N GLY A 746 25.48 -11.39 9.52
CA GLY A 746 24.26 -11.17 10.27
C GLY A 746 22.99 -11.38 9.44
N ALA A 747 22.99 -10.99 8.16
CA ALA A 747 21.88 -11.19 7.25
C ALA A 747 21.63 -12.67 6.89
N TYR A 748 22.70 -13.42 6.65
CA TYR A 748 22.62 -14.85 6.35
C TYR A 748 22.14 -15.65 7.58
N LEU A 749 22.69 -15.35 8.78
CA LEU A 749 22.22 -15.95 10.01
C LEU A 749 20.75 -15.63 10.31
N ALA A 750 20.28 -14.43 9.97
CA ALA A 750 18.88 -14.05 10.10
C ALA A 750 17.97 -14.85 9.12
N LEU A 751 18.43 -15.15 7.90
CA LEU A 751 17.73 -16.02 6.95
C LEU A 751 17.63 -17.46 7.49
N LEU A 752 18.74 -18.01 8.00
CA LEU A 752 18.76 -19.37 8.58
C LEU A 752 17.88 -19.49 9.83
N ARG A 753 17.88 -18.48 10.71
CA ARG A 753 16.99 -18.46 11.87
C ARG A 753 15.53 -18.44 11.43
N GLN A 754 15.19 -17.62 10.45
CA GLN A 754 13.84 -17.56 9.90
C GLN A 754 13.42 -18.90 9.27
N ALA A 755 14.32 -19.58 8.56
CA ALA A 755 14.07 -20.92 8.02
C ALA A 755 13.77 -21.93 9.16
N ALA A 756 14.56 -21.91 10.23
CA ALA A 756 14.34 -22.76 11.39
C ALA A 756 13.00 -22.45 12.07
N ASP A 757 12.66 -21.17 12.29
CA ASP A 757 11.40 -20.73 12.92
C ASP A 757 10.16 -21.11 12.09
N GLN A 758 10.31 -21.20 10.77
CA GLN A 758 9.24 -21.57 9.84
C GLN A 758 9.26 -23.07 9.48
N HIS A 759 10.17 -23.85 10.06
CA HIS A 759 10.34 -25.27 9.77
C HIS A 759 10.72 -25.58 8.32
N VAL A 760 11.47 -24.69 7.66
CA VAL A 760 12.00 -24.88 6.32
C VAL A 760 13.28 -25.72 6.43
N GLY A 761 13.33 -26.86 5.74
CA GLY A 761 14.49 -27.74 5.71
C GLY A 761 15.69 -27.07 5.03
N THR A 762 16.83 -26.94 5.71
CA THR A 762 18.03 -26.34 5.09
C THR A 762 18.94 -27.44 4.54
N LEU A 763 19.15 -27.42 3.21
CA LEU A 763 20.02 -28.34 2.48
C LEU A 763 21.33 -27.64 2.13
N LYS A 764 22.45 -28.13 2.70
CA LYS A 764 23.79 -27.63 2.36
C LYS A 764 24.35 -28.44 1.21
N LEU A 765 24.75 -27.74 0.15
CA LEU A 765 25.17 -28.32 -1.11
C LEU A 765 26.63 -28.00 -1.43
N ALA A 766 27.32 -28.95 -2.04
CA ALA A 766 28.69 -28.83 -2.54
C ALA A 766 28.85 -29.52 -3.89
N ALA A 767 29.93 -29.26 -4.57
CA ALA A 767 30.25 -29.85 -5.88
C ALA A 767 30.16 -31.38 -5.82
N GLY A 768 29.46 -31.97 -6.79
CA GLY A 768 29.20 -33.40 -6.89
C GLY A 768 27.82 -33.84 -6.39
N ASP A 769 27.13 -33.00 -5.59
CA ASP A 769 25.77 -33.31 -5.15
C ASP A 769 24.81 -33.28 -6.36
N GLY A 770 23.84 -34.21 -6.34
CA GLY A 770 22.80 -34.30 -7.37
C GLY A 770 21.41 -34.26 -6.72
N ILE A 771 20.48 -33.48 -7.31
CA ILE A 771 19.12 -33.32 -6.79
C ILE A 771 18.13 -33.60 -7.92
N ASP A 772 17.21 -34.53 -7.69
CA ASP A 772 16.08 -34.75 -8.58
C ASP A 772 14.88 -33.91 -8.13
N PHE A 773 14.38 -33.06 -9.03
CA PHE A 773 13.36 -32.03 -8.70
C PHE A 773 12.26 -32.02 -9.76
N GLY A 774 11.21 -32.80 -9.57
CA GLY A 774 10.02 -32.80 -10.43
C GLY A 774 10.31 -33.08 -11.92
N GLY A 775 11.13 -34.11 -12.18
CA GLY A 775 11.57 -34.48 -13.54
C GLY A 775 12.80 -33.72 -14.05
N LEU A 776 13.31 -32.74 -13.27
CA LEU A 776 14.60 -32.07 -13.53
C LEU A 776 15.70 -32.75 -12.72
N ARG A 777 16.90 -32.77 -13.27
CA ARG A 777 18.10 -33.15 -12.52
C ARG A 777 19.04 -31.97 -12.38
N PHE A 778 19.28 -31.56 -11.14
CA PHE A 778 20.30 -30.57 -10.79
C PHE A 778 21.58 -31.26 -10.39
N GLN A 779 22.70 -30.75 -10.89
CA GLN A 779 24.05 -31.13 -10.48
C GLN A 779 24.72 -29.88 -9.90
N VAL A 780 25.25 -29.98 -8.71
CA VAL A 780 26.02 -28.91 -8.07
C VAL A 780 27.45 -28.95 -8.60
N LEU A 781 27.94 -27.85 -9.15
CA LEU A 781 29.28 -27.73 -9.72
C LEU A 781 30.24 -26.95 -8.80
N ALA A 782 29.70 -26.02 -8.01
CA ALA A 782 30.43 -25.21 -7.00
C ALA A 782 29.49 -24.87 -5.85
N PRO A 783 30.02 -24.55 -4.64
CA PRO A 783 31.44 -24.54 -4.26
C PRO A 783 32.04 -25.94 -4.14
N ALA A 784 33.37 -26.04 -4.24
CA ALA A 784 34.07 -27.33 -4.07
C ALA A 784 33.87 -27.93 -2.69
N ILE A 785 33.96 -29.25 -2.55
CA ILE A 785 33.90 -29.94 -1.27
C ILE A 785 34.99 -29.39 -0.34
N GLY A 786 34.59 -28.97 0.86
CA GLY A 786 35.51 -28.38 1.85
C GLY A 786 35.86 -26.91 1.61
N TRP A 787 35.13 -26.23 0.69
CA TRP A 787 35.29 -24.79 0.50
C TRP A 787 35.08 -24.01 1.79
N GLN A 788 36.08 -23.16 2.12
CA GLN A 788 36.03 -22.32 3.32
C GLN A 788 35.77 -20.88 2.89
N PRO A 789 34.57 -20.31 3.18
CA PRO A 789 34.31 -18.92 2.92
C PRO A 789 35.18 -18.04 3.84
N LEU A 790 35.54 -16.85 3.38
CA LEU A 790 36.19 -15.85 4.25
C LEU A 790 35.17 -15.25 5.23
N LEU A 791 35.62 -14.30 6.07
CA LEU A 791 34.72 -13.57 7.00
C LEU A 791 33.65 -12.74 6.27
N ARG A 792 33.93 -12.31 5.04
CA ARG A 792 33.00 -11.59 4.17
C ARG A 792 32.58 -12.44 3.01
N ALA A 793 31.32 -12.35 2.60
CA ALA A 793 30.81 -13.01 1.42
C ALA A 793 31.57 -12.54 0.17
N ARG A 794 31.83 -13.47 -0.75
CA ARG A 794 32.47 -13.22 -2.05
C ARG A 794 31.62 -13.83 -3.16
N ASN A 795 31.80 -13.30 -4.36
CA ASN A 795 31.16 -13.83 -5.55
C ASN A 795 31.49 -15.30 -5.80
N ASP A 796 32.75 -15.69 -5.57
CA ASP A 796 33.23 -17.08 -5.70
C ASP A 796 32.67 -18.07 -4.63
N ASP A 797 31.90 -17.60 -3.65
CA ASP A 797 31.16 -18.45 -2.70
C ASP A 797 29.84 -18.97 -3.33
N SER A 798 29.52 -18.58 -4.56
CA SER A 798 28.26 -18.89 -5.25
C SER A 798 28.01 -20.36 -5.44
N LEU A 799 26.79 -20.79 -5.16
CA LEU A 799 26.26 -22.10 -5.54
C LEU A 799 26.00 -22.11 -7.06
N VAL A 800 26.73 -22.95 -7.78
CA VAL A 800 26.60 -23.14 -9.23
C VAL A 800 25.83 -24.40 -9.52
N LEU A 801 24.72 -24.27 -10.26
CA LEU A 801 23.83 -25.39 -10.59
C LEU A 801 23.77 -25.62 -12.10
N GLN A 802 23.98 -26.84 -12.51
CA GLN A 802 23.62 -27.29 -13.86
C GLN A 802 22.30 -28.04 -13.80
N MET A 803 21.30 -27.55 -14.51
CA MET A 803 19.99 -28.18 -14.65
C MET A 803 19.93 -28.96 -15.97
N LYS A 804 19.37 -30.17 -15.95
CA LYS A 804 19.16 -31.01 -17.15
C LYS A 804 17.71 -31.47 -17.22
N PHE A 805 17.13 -31.41 -18.44
CA PHE A 805 15.84 -31.97 -18.78
C PHE A 805 15.89 -32.58 -20.20
N GLY A 806 15.80 -33.90 -20.30
CA GLY A 806 16.02 -34.59 -21.59
C GLY A 806 17.37 -34.25 -22.19
N GLU A 807 17.41 -33.75 -23.42
CA GLU A 807 18.62 -33.30 -24.11
C GLU A 807 18.94 -31.81 -23.81
N THR A 808 18.03 -31.08 -23.17
CA THR A 808 18.22 -29.64 -22.87
C THR A 808 18.85 -29.41 -21.51
N SER A 809 19.59 -28.30 -21.38
CA SER A 809 20.29 -27.96 -20.16
C SER A 809 20.46 -26.46 -19.95
N ALA A 810 20.54 -26.05 -18.67
CA ALA A 810 20.81 -24.68 -18.26
C ALA A 810 21.92 -24.63 -17.21
N LEU A 811 22.82 -23.67 -17.33
CA LEU A 811 23.86 -23.37 -16.35
C LEU A 811 23.53 -22.10 -15.59
N LEU A 812 23.32 -22.23 -14.26
CA LEU A 812 22.99 -21.16 -13.34
C LEU A 812 24.21 -20.87 -12.47
N THR A 813 24.93 -19.81 -12.79
CA THR A 813 26.28 -19.56 -12.32
C THR A 813 26.39 -18.79 -11.00
N GLY A 814 25.28 -18.17 -10.53
CA GLY A 814 25.43 -17.11 -9.53
C GLY A 814 26.37 -16.01 -10.05
N ASP A 815 27.29 -15.56 -9.17
CA ASP A 815 28.21 -14.46 -9.48
C ASP A 815 29.69 -14.88 -9.50
N ILE A 816 29.98 -16.17 -9.82
CA ILE A 816 31.37 -16.65 -9.91
C ILE A 816 32.22 -15.76 -10.80
N GLU A 817 33.52 -15.70 -10.47
CA GLU A 817 34.51 -14.95 -11.20
C GLU A 817 35.51 -15.87 -11.93
N LYS A 818 36.41 -15.28 -12.68
CA LYS A 818 37.39 -15.96 -13.57
C LYS A 818 38.05 -17.21 -12.96
N ARG A 819 38.33 -17.17 -11.65
CA ARG A 819 39.02 -18.27 -10.97
C ARG A 819 38.18 -19.54 -10.93
N VAL A 820 36.91 -19.39 -10.51
CA VAL A 820 35.98 -20.54 -10.42
C VAL A 820 35.54 -20.94 -11.84
N GLU A 821 35.28 -19.98 -12.74
CA GLU A 821 34.92 -20.26 -14.12
C GLU A 821 35.97 -21.13 -14.84
N ARG A 822 37.28 -20.82 -14.70
CA ARG A 822 38.36 -21.61 -15.29
C ARG A 822 38.44 -23.02 -14.72
N SER A 823 38.26 -23.17 -13.41
CA SER A 823 38.20 -24.49 -12.78
C SER A 823 37.03 -25.32 -13.30
N LEU A 824 35.87 -24.69 -13.52
CA LEU A 824 34.69 -25.35 -14.06
C LEU A 824 34.85 -25.71 -15.54
N ALA A 825 35.49 -24.87 -16.34
CA ALA A 825 35.66 -25.06 -17.78
C ALA A 825 36.36 -26.38 -18.11
N GLU A 826 37.18 -26.94 -17.21
CA GLU A 826 37.86 -28.21 -17.38
C GLU A 826 36.93 -29.44 -17.28
N SER A 827 35.79 -29.32 -16.61
CA SER A 827 34.89 -30.43 -16.25
C SER A 827 33.42 -30.23 -16.61
N ILE A 828 33.05 -29.03 -17.03
CA ILE A 828 31.64 -28.67 -17.29
C ILE A 828 31.14 -29.26 -18.59
N ALA A 829 29.92 -29.75 -18.60
CA ALA A 829 29.27 -30.21 -19.81
C ALA A 829 28.55 -29.03 -20.51
N HIS A 830 28.23 -29.24 -21.80
CA HIS A 830 27.41 -28.31 -22.58
C HIS A 830 26.13 -27.87 -21.84
N ALA A 831 25.74 -26.59 -22.05
CA ALA A 831 24.45 -26.07 -21.60
C ALA A 831 23.87 -25.13 -22.66
N ASP A 832 22.61 -25.36 -23.04
CA ASP A 832 21.90 -24.55 -24.05
C ASP A 832 21.62 -23.13 -23.58
N LEU A 833 21.32 -22.99 -22.28
CA LEU A 833 21.05 -21.71 -21.61
C LEU A 833 22.14 -21.41 -20.57
N LEU A 834 22.69 -20.22 -20.64
CA LEU A 834 23.65 -19.69 -19.66
C LEU A 834 23.06 -18.49 -18.94
N LYS A 835 22.93 -18.56 -17.60
CA LYS A 835 22.82 -17.33 -16.81
C LYS A 835 24.22 -16.72 -16.73
N VAL A 836 24.38 -15.52 -17.23
CA VAL A 836 25.66 -14.80 -17.26
C VAL A 836 26.07 -14.44 -15.82
N ALA A 837 27.28 -14.81 -15.44
CA ALA A 837 27.76 -14.59 -14.08
C ALA A 837 27.97 -13.10 -13.77
N HIS A 838 27.74 -12.72 -12.50
CA HIS A 838 28.05 -11.41 -11.94
C HIS A 838 27.48 -10.25 -12.78
N HIS A 839 26.23 -10.40 -13.22
CA HIS A 839 25.46 -9.40 -13.97
C HIS A 839 26.15 -8.87 -15.24
N GLY A 840 27.05 -9.65 -15.84
CA GLY A 840 27.84 -9.24 -16.99
C GLY A 840 29.07 -8.38 -16.65
N SER A 841 29.66 -8.59 -15.46
CA SER A 841 30.95 -7.98 -15.07
C SER A 841 32.07 -8.33 -16.02
N ALA A 842 33.08 -7.46 -16.14
CA ALA A 842 34.31 -7.77 -16.91
C ALA A 842 35.15 -8.90 -16.28
N THR A 843 34.93 -9.20 -14.98
CA THR A 843 35.66 -10.24 -14.24
C THR A 843 35.09 -11.64 -14.42
N SER A 844 33.98 -11.79 -15.16
CA SER A 844 33.26 -13.05 -15.37
C SER A 844 33.02 -13.32 -16.87
N THR A 845 32.40 -14.47 -17.15
CA THR A 845 32.04 -14.93 -18.52
C THR A 845 33.26 -14.96 -19.44
N THR A 846 34.22 -15.77 -18.99
CA THR A 846 35.51 -15.92 -19.69
C THR A 846 35.33 -16.65 -21.01
N PRO A 847 36.22 -16.43 -22.01
CA PRO A 847 36.22 -17.18 -23.26
C PRO A 847 36.34 -18.69 -23.04
N GLU A 848 37.09 -19.09 -22.01
CA GLU A 848 37.29 -20.50 -21.64
C GLU A 848 35.97 -21.16 -21.20
N LEU A 849 35.17 -20.45 -20.36
CA LEU A 849 33.86 -20.93 -19.97
C LEU A 849 32.90 -20.99 -21.16
N LEU A 850 32.86 -19.97 -22.00
CA LEU A 850 32.01 -19.95 -23.20
C LEU A 850 32.38 -21.07 -24.20
N ALA A 851 33.68 -21.35 -24.35
CA ALA A 851 34.15 -22.42 -25.19
C ALA A 851 33.84 -23.83 -24.64
N ALA A 852 33.73 -24.01 -23.33
CA ALA A 852 33.35 -25.26 -22.70
C ALA A 852 31.84 -25.50 -22.74
N VAL A 853 31.05 -24.44 -22.40
CA VAL A 853 29.59 -24.52 -22.27
C VAL A 853 28.88 -24.50 -23.63
N HIS A 854 29.38 -23.76 -24.61
CA HIS A 854 28.76 -23.56 -25.94
C HIS A 854 27.27 -23.19 -25.88
N PRO A 855 26.89 -22.15 -25.11
CA PRO A 855 25.49 -21.85 -24.93
C PRO A 855 24.87 -21.26 -26.22
N ARG A 856 23.64 -21.66 -26.51
CA ARG A 856 22.84 -21.04 -27.57
C ARG A 856 22.22 -19.73 -27.11
N TYR A 857 21.74 -19.69 -25.85
CA TYR A 857 21.12 -18.56 -25.24
C TYR A 857 21.85 -18.13 -23.96
N ALA A 858 21.86 -16.84 -23.72
CA ALA A 858 22.33 -16.29 -22.47
C ALA A 858 21.33 -15.26 -21.89
N VAL A 859 21.21 -15.22 -20.59
CA VAL A 859 20.42 -14.20 -19.89
C VAL A 859 21.28 -13.45 -18.88
N ILE A 860 21.20 -12.13 -18.91
CA ILE A 860 21.88 -11.22 -18.00
C ILE A 860 20.82 -10.58 -17.09
N SER A 861 20.83 -10.94 -15.81
CA SER A 861 20.06 -10.23 -14.79
C SER A 861 20.79 -8.94 -14.44
N VAL A 862 20.24 -7.79 -14.80
CA VAL A 862 20.91 -6.49 -14.60
C VAL A 862 19.88 -5.38 -14.50
N GLY A 863 20.14 -4.37 -13.67
CA GLY A 863 19.26 -3.23 -13.50
C GLY A 863 19.41 -2.20 -14.61
N TYR A 864 18.27 -1.57 -14.97
CA TYR A 864 18.26 -0.46 -15.90
C TYR A 864 19.25 0.62 -15.46
N ARG A 865 20.21 0.94 -16.34
CA ARG A 865 21.31 1.87 -16.08
C ARG A 865 22.03 1.56 -14.75
N SER A 866 22.51 0.32 -14.63
CA SER A 866 23.23 -0.17 -13.44
C SER A 866 24.30 0.81 -12.96
N ILE A 867 24.31 1.10 -11.65
CA ILE A 867 25.32 1.98 -11.01
C ILE A 867 26.75 1.44 -11.17
N PHE A 868 26.92 0.14 -11.43
CA PHE A 868 28.22 -0.50 -11.68
C PHE A 868 28.60 -0.45 -13.17
N GLY A 869 27.70 0.09 -14.02
CA GLY A 869 27.87 0.11 -15.46
C GLY A 869 27.89 -1.31 -16.07
N HIS A 870 27.13 -2.24 -15.49
CA HIS A 870 26.90 -3.56 -16.06
C HIS A 870 25.72 -3.53 -17.05
N PRO A 871 25.69 -4.44 -18.03
CA PRO A 871 26.77 -5.36 -18.40
C PRO A 871 27.94 -4.59 -19.06
N LYS A 872 29.16 -5.05 -18.82
CA LYS A 872 30.34 -4.44 -19.43
C LYS A 872 30.42 -4.79 -20.94
N LEU A 873 30.89 -3.84 -21.73
CA LEU A 873 31.04 -4.02 -23.19
C LEU A 873 31.90 -5.25 -23.54
N GLN A 874 32.92 -5.51 -22.72
CA GLN A 874 33.80 -6.67 -22.89
C GLN A 874 33.03 -7.99 -22.79
N THR A 875 32.10 -8.12 -21.84
CA THR A 875 31.30 -9.32 -21.67
C THR A 875 30.31 -9.48 -22.83
N LEU A 876 29.66 -8.39 -23.25
CA LEU A 876 28.77 -8.39 -24.41
C LEU A 876 29.56 -8.81 -25.69
N SER A 877 30.77 -8.25 -25.88
CA SER A 877 31.63 -8.62 -27.04
C SER A 877 32.00 -10.10 -27.02
N ARG A 878 32.30 -10.69 -25.85
CA ARG A 878 32.61 -12.14 -25.74
C ARG A 878 31.41 -13.01 -26.14
N LEU A 879 30.21 -12.66 -25.64
CA LEU A 879 28.96 -13.36 -25.98
C LEU A 879 28.66 -13.26 -27.49
N THR A 880 28.81 -12.06 -28.06
CA THR A 880 28.62 -11.83 -29.50
C THR A 880 29.64 -12.64 -30.33
N ALA A 881 30.92 -12.65 -29.93
CA ALA A 881 31.98 -13.42 -30.60
C ALA A 881 31.75 -14.94 -30.53
N ALA A 882 31.07 -15.40 -29.45
CA ALA A 882 30.65 -16.79 -29.30
C ALA A 882 29.29 -17.09 -29.97
N HIS A 883 28.72 -16.16 -30.73
CA HIS A 883 27.42 -16.28 -31.41
C HIS A 883 26.24 -16.62 -30.45
N VAL A 884 26.29 -16.18 -29.21
CA VAL A 884 25.25 -16.43 -28.19
C VAL A 884 24.15 -15.39 -28.32
N GLN A 885 22.89 -15.83 -28.47
CA GLN A 885 21.76 -14.93 -28.42
C GLN A 885 21.52 -14.50 -26.97
N THR A 886 21.68 -13.20 -26.69
CA THR A 886 21.71 -12.65 -25.35
C THR A 886 20.44 -11.83 -25.05
N PHE A 887 19.79 -12.11 -23.91
CA PHE A 887 18.66 -11.39 -23.36
C PHE A 887 19.09 -10.64 -22.08
N ARG A 888 18.43 -9.52 -21.80
CA ARG A 888 18.79 -8.65 -20.67
C ARG A 888 17.54 -8.18 -19.93
N THR A 889 17.49 -8.38 -18.62
CA THR A 889 16.30 -7.99 -17.83
C THR A 889 16.02 -6.49 -17.82
N ASP A 890 17.04 -5.64 -17.99
CA ASP A 890 16.88 -4.18 -18.06
C ASP A 890 16.28 -3.68 -19.39
N ILE A 891 16.23 -4.52 -20.41
CA ILE A 891 15.66 -4.20 -21.74
C ILE A 891 14.43 -5.05 -22.02
N ASP A 892 14.54 -6.36 -21.82
CA ASP A 892 13.54 -7.36 -22.19
C ASP A 892 12.52 -7.64 -21.06
N GLY A 893 12.74 -7.06 -19.86
CA GLY A 893 11.95 -7.36 -18.66
C GLY A 893 12.21 -8.79 -18.16
N ALA A 894 11.20 -9.44 -17.61
CA ALA A 894 11.30 -10.86 -17.27
C ALA A 894 11.45 -11.70 -18.52
N VAL A 895 12.44 -12.60 -18.52
CA VAL A 895 12.70 -13.48 -19.68
C VAL A 895 12.52 -14.92 -19.27
N THR A 896 11.54 -15.62 -19.87
CA THR A 896 11.30 -17.04 -19.66
C THR A 896 11.88 -17.87 -20.77
N PHE A 897 12.53 -18.95 -20.43
CA PHE A 897 13.02 -19.98 -21.36
C PHE A 897 12.24 -21.26 -21.10
N TYR A 898 11.62 -21.78 -22.16
CA TYR A 898 10.90 -23.05 -22.15
C TYR A 898 11.81 -24.15 -22.68
N LEU A 899 12.04 -25.19 -21.89
CA LEU A 899 12.83 -26.36 -22.21
C LEU A 899 11.87 -27.55 -22.35
N ASP A 900 11.68 -28.06 -23.53
CA ASP A 900 10.77 -29.20 -23.84
C ASP A 900 11.49 -30.55 -23.80
N GLY A 901 12.76 -30.57 -23.42
CA GLY A 901 13.61 -31.73 -23.36
C GLY A 901 14.35 -31.99 -24.69
N LYS A 902 14.07 -31.22 -25.76
CA LYS A 902 14.78 -31.27 -27.06
C LYS A 902 15.26 -29.90 -27.51
N THR A 903 14.48 -28.88 -27.24
CA THR A 903 14.75 -27.50 -27.67
C THR A 903 14.54 -26.50 -26.53
N VAL A 904 15.21 -25.37 -26.64
CA VAL A 904 15.00 -24.22 -25.74
C VAL A 904 14.38 -23.08 -26.51
N THR A 905 13.27 -22.51 -26.03
CA THR A 905 12.56 -21.41 -26.67
C THR A 905 12.47 -20.21 -25.71
N PRO A 906 13.03 -19.03 -26.07
CA PRO A 906 12.92 -17.84 -25.26
C PRO A 906 11.57 -17.13 -25.46
N ALA A 907 11.05 -16.53 -24.38
CA ALA A 907 9.87 -15.68 -24.36
C ALA A 907 10.11 -14.48 -23.44
N PRO A 908 10.59 -13.35 -23.95
CA PRO A 908 10.72 -12.14 -23.18
C PRO A 908 9.34 -11.54 -22.86
N ALA A 909 9.25 -10.74 -21.77
CA ALA A 909 8.02 -10.07 -21.38
C ALA A 909 7.68 -8.86 -22.27
N HIS A 910 8.68 -8.31 -22.97
CA HIS A 910 8.57 -7.15 -23.87
C HIS A 910 9.13 -7.45 -25.24
#